data_6e3480f17c203a6a58e48c5cb81681fe
#
_entry.id   6e3480f17c203a6a58e48c5cb81681fe
#
_cell.length_a   1.000
_cell.length_b   1.000
_cell.length_c   1.000
_cell.angle_alpha   90.00
_cell.angle_beta   90.00
_cell.angle_gamma   90.00
#
_symmetry.space_group_name_H-M   'P 1'
#
loop_
_entity.id
_entity.type
_entity.pdbx_description
1 polymer ?
#
loop_
_entity_poly.entity_id
_entity_poly.type
_entity_poly.pdbx_seq_one_letter_code
_entity_poly.pdbx_strand_id
1 'polypeptide(L)'
;MLAITTATFTEKNINHTERTISISLKGEDGRPDSNLIEKYKSMGHGYFCLSLLGNTISYERRRKAKEKIITGQAGIPKIVTWFSNEPQPAPESEHVSIDFSLLSNKKLTSNQLEAIDIICNTPDIAIIQGPPGTGKTTIISESVTQINAIAKKQNISGSNLLSGFRHETVNNVLDKVKLYGLPSIKVGESSKDDNSQTLEPEIIKYIDELLDRLNEKYKDLTVDDSQYTELYNIYTNYINFDNSIESTVELLNKVKSLDLFKSKTDLQKTLDDFIVKLRTKSNNSSPEEDMFVEILYSIPLCKESYDDDGLNLLVNLQMMGMYSKFNKEVDALQILYNSNVIDFEKIKKIRRNLIVKYRKVPDIFTSNEQKIQIAKYLFELIETVKADRLTKRSGQQLAILEYINSLSENPMLVKDTLMHYTRVLGATNQQTMSKRMYDVKEMDLSFDNVFVDEAATSSPLDLFIPMSISKRRIILVGDHKQLPNIVNENIVQDIENGIKTGNSSEIEEHFKFTMFQMLINKARELEKKDGHKRVITLNSQFRMHPELGNIVSDFYQEEGGLYSPRPAVDFNHNYACLKDKYLYWIDVPWNKGEMYRNVGSRSRKNRLEAERIAQHIEEALNDDSYNKESIGIITFYKDQVQTIKEALRKRGIINIQDEPTGNYMDLEILIGTVDAFQGKEFDVVYLSMTYVFNVQDINACNKEAYSRLVIPNLLNVAVSRQRKLLICVGDQNVFAYEKAKTHVPCLYKIATRCKEAGLHE
;
A
#
# COMPACT_ATOMS: atom_id res chain seq x y z
N MET A 1 5.61 -23.37 26.19
CA MET A 1 5.32 -24.13 24.96
C MET A 1 6.24 -23.59 23.89
N LEU A 2 7.15 -24.36 23.37
CA LEU A 2 8.05 -23.94 22.29
C LEU A 2 7.32 -24.08 20.94
N ALA A 3 7.09 -22.98 20.23
CA ALA A 3 6.67 -23.04 18.84
C ALA A 3 7.89 -23.43 18.00
N ILE A 4 7.82 -24.55 17.30
CA ILE A 4 8.95 -25.12 16.58
C ILE A 4 8.92 -24.71 15.09
N THR A 5 7.75 -24.40 14.57
CA THR A 5 7.54 -23.86 13.21
C THR A 5 6.14 -23.30 13.05
N THR A 6 5.95 -22.46 12.04
CA THR A 6 4.64 -22.00 11.59
C THR A 6 4.32 -22.66 10.25
N ALA A 7 3.10 -23.17 10.09
CA ALA A 7 2.61 -23.72 8.84
C ALA A 7 1.29 -23.06 8.47
N THR A 8 1.12 -22.71 7.21
CA THR A 8 -0.16 -22.27 6.65
C THR A 8 -0.88 -23.48 6.05
N PHE A 9 -2.16 -23.62 6.36
CA PHE A 9 -3.00 -24.65 5.77
C PHE A 9 -4.33 -24.05 5.29
N THR A 10 -4.92 -24.69 4.30
CA THR A 10 -6.22 -24.34 3.73
C THR A 10 -7.24 -25.41 4.12
N GLU A 11 -8.52 -25.12 3.91
CA GLU A 11 -9.60 -26.08 4.16
C GLU A 11 -9.41 -27.42 3.43
N LYS A 12 -8.70 -27.42 2.28
CA LYS A 12 -8.33 -28.63 1.54
C LYS A 12 -7.37 -29.58 2.28
N ASN A 13 -6.66 -29.06 3.27
CA ASN A 13 -5.71 -29.83 4.06
C ASN A 13 -6.37 -30.53 5.27
N ILE A 14 -7.68 -30.29 5.52
CA ILE A 14 -8.43 -30.82 6.65
C ILE A 14 -9.28 -32.01 6.18
N ASN A 15 -9.02 -33.19 6.74
CA ASN A 15 -9.89 -34.35 6.57
C ASN A 15 -10.83 -34.45 7.78
N HIS A 16 -12.06 -34.00 7.62
CA HIS A 16 -13.07 -33.97 8.69
C HIS A 16 -13.51 -35.38 9.13
N THR A 17 -13.44 -36.36 8.23
CA THR A 17 -13.84 -37.75 8.50
C THR A 17 -12.82 -38.44 9.39
N GLU A 18 -11.55 -38.28 9.10
CA GLU A 18 -10.44 -38.89 9.84
C GLU A 18 -9.94 -37.99 10.98
N ARG A 19 -10.43 -36.75 11.08
CA ARG A 19 -9.99 -35.71 12.03
C ARG A 19 -8.47 -35.46 11.93
N THR A 20 -7.96 -35.45 10.71
CA THR A 20 -6.54 -35.24 10.42
C THR A 20 -6.32 -33.93 9.66
N ILE A 21 -5.16 -33.34 9.86
CA ILE A 21 -4.69 -32.15 9.12
C ILE A 21 -3.39 -32.51 8.45
N SER A 22 -3.34 -32.37 7.12
CA SER A 22 -2.12 -32.56 6.34
C SER A 22 -1.31 -31.27 6.28
N ILE A 23 -0.08 -31.31 6.77
CA ILE A 23 0.83 -30.15 6.79
C ILE A 23 2.03 -30.46 5.91
N SER A 24 2.36 -29.57 5.00
CA SER A 24 3.58 -29.61 4.21
C SER A 24 4.61 -28.69 4.86
N LEU A 25 5.67 -29.26 5.39
CA LEU A 25 6.82 -28.52 5.88
C LEU A 25 7.73 -28.24 4.67
N LYS A 26 7.88 -26.97 4.34
CA LYS A 26 8.71 -26.50 3.23
C LYS A 26 9.97 -25.85 3.76
N GLY A 27 11.11 -26.14 3.14
CA GLY A 27 12.35 -25.38 3.33
C GLY A 27 12.28 -24.01 2.65
N GLU A 28 13.33 -23.24 2.78
CA GLU A 28 13.44 -21.88 2.21
C GLU A 28 13.28 -21.86 0.68
N ASP A 29 13.63 -22.95 0.01
CA ASP A 29 13.43 -23.14 -1.44
C ASP A 29 11.99 -23.50 -1.86
N GLY A 30 11.06 -23.52 -0.89
CA GLY A 30 9.66 -23.87 -1.12
C GLY A 30 9.39 -25.36 -1.34
N ARG A 31 10.42 -26.26 -1.30
CA ARG A 31 10.30 -27.71 -1.42
C ARG A 31 10.10 -28.37 -0.06
N PRO A 32 9.52 -29.59 -0.02
CA PRO A 32 9.41 -30.34 1.23
C PRO A 32 10.81 -30.58 1.86
N ASP A 33 10.97 -30.15 3.10
CA ASP A 33 12.22 -30.34 3.84
C ASP A 33 12.19 -31.70 4.57
N SER A 34 12.96 -32.67 4.06
CA SER A 34 13.04 -34.01 4.63
C SER A 34 13.64 -34.03 6.05
N ASN A 35 14.58 -33.14 6.35
CA ASN A 35 15.23 -33.06 7.67
C ASN A 35 14.27 -32.54 8.74
N LEU A 36 13.49 -31.52 8.40
CA LEU A 36 12.41 -31.04 9.26
C LEU A 36 11.36 -32.13 9.48
N ILE A 37 10.96 -32.86 8.44
CA ILE A 37 9.96 -33.93 8.52
C ILE A 37 10.44 -35.07 9.44
N GLU A 38 11.70 -35.52 9.34
CA GLU A 38 12.28 -36.55 10.22
C GLU A 38 12.39 -36.08 11.68
N LYS A 39 12.83 -34.85 11.89
CA LYS A 39 12.90 -34.24 13.20
C LYS A 39 11.54 -34.20 13.89
N TYR A 40 10.47 -33.90 13.17
CA TYR A 40 9.11 -33.87 13.73
C TYR A 40 8.53 -35.27 13.96
N LYS A 41 8.83 -36.23 13.09
CA LYS A 41 8.45 -37.63 13.30
C LYS A 41 9.05 -38.23 14.57
N SER A 42 10.27 -37.81 14.94
CA SER A 42 10.94 -38.30 16.16
C SER A 42 10.41 -37.71 17.47
N MET A 43 9.64 -36.61 17.44
CA MET A 43 9.12 -35.94 18.64
C MET A 43 7.85 -36.59 19.23
N GLY A 44 7.18 -37.49 18.52
CA GLY A 44 6.08 -38.34 19.02
C GLY A 44 4.77 -37.60 19.34
N HIS A 45 4.80 -36.47 20.04
CA HIS A 45 3.63 -35.68 20.45
C HIS A 45 3.90 -34.17 20.35
N GLY A 46 2.89 -33.42 19.90
CA GLY A 46 2.92 -31.95 19.82
C GLY A 46 1.52 -31.35 19.87
N TYR A 47 1.46 -30.04 20.02
CA TYR A 47 0.21 -29.28 20.00
C TYR A 47 0.24 -28.29 18.85
N PHE A 48 -0.87 -28.17 18.12
CA PHE A 48 -1.11 -27.08 17.21
C PHE A 48 -1.81 -25.94 17.93
N CYS A 49 -1.31 -24.75 17.78
CA CYS A 49 -2.01 -23.54 18.16
C CYS A 49 -2.08 -22.57 16.98
N LEU A 50 -3.18 -21.83 16.90
CA LEU A 50 -3.28 -20.74 15.94
C LEU A 50 -2.24 -19.67 16.32
N SER A 51 -1.39 -19.29 15.35
CA SER A 51 -0.51 -18.13 15.54
C SER A 51 -1.36 -16.87 15.41
N LEU A 52 -1.60 -16.21 16.53
CA LEU A 52 -2.30 -14.93 16.59
C LEU A 52 -1.33 -13.74 16.58
N LEU A 53 -0.06 -13.96 16.24
CA LEU A 53 1.00 -12.97 16.40
C LEU A 53 0.68 -11.66 15.66
N GLY A 54 0.30 -11.73 14.37
CA GLY A 54 -0.11 -10.54 13.62
C GLY A 54 -1.33 -9.83 14.22
N ASN A 55 -2.27 -10.58 14.78
CA ASN A 55 -3.44 -10.03 15.47
C ASN A 55 -3.05 -9.39 16.80
N THR A 56 -2.08 -9.98 17.53
CA THR A 56 -1.57 -9.43 18.79
C THR A 56 -0.86 -8.12 18.56
N ILE A 57 0.00 -8.02 17.56
CA ILE A 57 0.70 -6.78 17.19
C ILE A 57 -0.31 -5.68 16.84
N SER A 58 -1.28 -5.99 15.99
CA SER A 58 -2.32 -5.03 15.62
C SER A 58 -3.17 -4.59 16.80
N TYR A 59 -3.49 -5.51 17.70
CA TYR A 59 -4.21 -5.22 18.93
C TYR A 59 -3.42 -4.28 19.84
N GLU A 60 -2.15 -4.56 20.07
CA GLU A 60 -1.28 -3.74 20.92
C GLU A 60 -1.09 -2.31 20.37
N ARG A 61 -0.93 -2.16 19.05
CA ARG A 61 -0.89 -0.83 18.42
C ARG A 61 -2.18 -0.05 18.63
N ARG A 62 -3.33 -0.69 18.44
CA ARG A 62 -4.65 -0.09 18.70
C ARG A 62 -4.83 0.27 20.17
N ARG A 63 -4.43 -0.61 21.09
CA ARG A 63 -4.50 -0.37 22.53
C ARG A 63 -3.66 0.83 22.94
N LYS A 64 -2.38 0.88 22.53
CA LYS A 64 -1.47 1.98 22.81
C LYS A 64 -1.98 3.31 22.25
N ALA A 65 -2.48 3.32 21.03
CA ALA A 65 -3.04 4.52 20.40
C ALA A 65 -4.27 5.03 21.17
N LYS A 66 -5.19 4.14 21.54
CA LYS A 66 -6.34 4.46 22.36
C LYS A 66 -5.93 5.03 23.73
N GLU A 67 -4.97 4.40 24.41
CA GLU A 67 -4.44 4.87 25.70
C GLU A 67 -3.85 6.26 25.60
N LYS A 68 -2.98 6.53 24.58
CA LYS A 68 -2.42 7.86 24.33
C LYS A 68 -3.51 8.94 24.19
N ILE A 69 -4.58 8.64 23.46
CA ILE A 69 -5.69 9.58 23.26
C ILE A 69 -6.46 9.81 24.57
N ILE A 70 -6.83 8.75 25.29
CA ILE A 70 -7.64 8.84 26.51
C ILE A 70 -6.86 9.52 27.65
N THR A 71 -5.56 9.26 27.77
CA THR A 71 -4.71 9.83 28.83
C THR A 71 -4.22 11.25 28.51
N GLY A 72 -4.59 11.81 27.34
CA GLY A 72 -4.12 13.13 26.90
C GLY A 72 -2.63 13.18 26.51
N GLN A 73 -2.00 12.02 26.29
CA GLN A 73 -0.62 11.92 25.84
C GLN A 73 -0.47 11.97 24.32
N ALA A 74 -1.58 12.08 23.57
CA ALA A 74 -1.54 12.36 22.15
C ALA A 74 -1.00 13.76 21.91
N GLY A 75 -0.31 13.95 20.76
CA GLY A 75 0.32 15.24 20.45
C GLY A 75 -0.64 16.42 20.36
N ILE A 76 -1.93 16.19 20.06
CA ILE A 76 -3.01 17.17 20.18
C ILE A 76 -3.71 16.97 21.53
N PRO A 77 -3.46 17.82 22.55
CA PRO A 77 -3.86 17.54 23.93
C PRO A 77 -5.37 17.40 24.14
N LYS A 78 -6.18 18.13 23.35
CA LYS A 78 -7.63 18.12 23.48
C LYS A 78 -8.34 17.10 22.57
N ILE A 79 -7.61 16.24 21.88
CA ILE A 79 -8.21 15.27 20.96
C ILE A 79 -9.21 14.34 21.65
N VAL A 80 -9.02 14.06 22.95
CA VAL A 80 -9.94 13.21 23.72
C VAL A 80 -11.35 13.80 23.78
N THR A 81 -11.49 15.13 23.74
CA THR A 81 -12.80 15.79 23.82
C THR A 81 -13.65 15.56 22.57
N TRP A 82 -13.03 15.23 21.43
CA TRP A 82 -13.74 14.84 20.21
C TRP A 82 -14.54 13.55 20.37
N PHE A 83 -14.16 12.71 21.33
CA PHE A 83 -14.81 11.43 21.65
C PHE A 83 -15.68 11.51 22.89
N SER A 84 -15.80 12.66 23.53
CA SER A 84 -16.71 12.94 24.63
C SER A 84 -18.04 13.50 24.13
N ASN A 85 -19.03 13.58 25.02
CA ASN A 85 -20.34 14.15 24.69
C ASN A 85 -20.28 15.68 24.52
N GLU A 86 -19.27 16.35 25.08
CA GLU A 86 -19.06 17.79 24.99
C GLU A 86 -17.70 18.13 24.41
N PRO A 87 -17.57 18.20 23.08
CA PRO A 87 -16.33 18.64 22.45
C PRO A 87 -16.03 20.11 22.83
N GLN A 88 -14.77 20.35 23.18
CA GLN A 88 -14.33 21.67 23.60
C GLN A 88 -13.93 22.55 22.41
N PRO A 89 -14.35 23.82 22.37
CA PRO A 89 -13.96 24.77 21.32
C PRO A 89 -12.46 24.98 21.32
N ALA A 90 -11.91 25.23 20.13
CA ALA A 90 -10.52 25.65 19.98
C ALA A 90 -10.36 27.15 20.27
N PRO A 91 -9.17 27.61 20.68
CA PRO A 91 -8.90 29.06 20.80
C PRO A 91 -8.89 29.70 19.40
N GLU A 92 -9.16 31.02 19.39
CA GLU A 92 -8.99 31.81 18.18
C GLU A 92 -7.55 31.69 17.67
N SER A 93 -7.40 31.55 16.37
CA SER A 93 -6.12 31.48 15.67
C SER A 93 -6.10 32.44 14.50
N GLU A 94 -4.94 33.02 14.21
CA GLU A 94 -4.78 33.87 13.02
C GLU A 94 -5.00 33.04 11.75
N HIS A 95 -5.83 33.56 10.85
CA HIS A 95 -6.08 32.93 9.56
C HIS A 95 -4.89 33.14 8.61
N VAL A 96 -4.39 32.08 8.05
CA VAL A 96 -3.29 32.12 7.08
C VAL A 96 -3.83 31.88 5.67
N SER A 97 -3.63 32.91 4.81
CA SER A 97 -4.10 32.85 3.43
C SER A 97 -3.27 31.85 2.57
N ILE A 98 -3.94 31.20 1.63
CA ILE A 98 -3.32 30.33 0.64
C ILE A 98 -2.40 31.14 -0.28
N ASP A 99 -1.21 30.63 -0.54
CA ASP A 99 -0.27 31.18 -1.53
C ASP A 99 -0.55 30.55 -2.91
N PHE A 100 -1.27 31.27 -3.76
CA PHE A 100 -1.64 30.81 -5.10
C PHE A 100 -0.44 30.56 -6.02
N SER A 101 0.73 31.16 -5.74
CA SER A 101 1.93 30.94 -6.53
C SER A 101 2.51 29.53 -6.39
N LEU A 102 2.22 28.87 -5.27
CA LEU A 102 2.68 27.54 -4.92
C LEU A 102 1.76 26.41 -5.42
N LEU A 103 0.57 26.74 -5.93
CA LEU A 103 -0.35 25.74 -6.45
C LEU A 103 0.18 25.17 -7.77
N SER A 104 0.36 23.86 -7.82
CA SER A 104 0.76 23.14 -9.02
C SER A 104 -0.38 23.07 -10.04
N ASN A 105 -1.62 22.90 -9.56
CA ASN A 105 -2.82 22.91 -10.38
C ASN A 105 -3.54 24.28 -10.30
N LYS A 106 -3.39 25.07 -11.35
CA LYS A 106 -4.03 26.41 -11.45
C LYS A 106 -5.54 26.36 -11.79
N LYS A 107 -6.11 25.16 -12.02
CA LYS A 107 -7.52 24.96 -12.39
C LYS A 107 -8.36 24.38 -11.25
N LEU A 108 -7.97 24.61 -10.00
CA LEU A 108 -8.77 24.18 -8.86
C LEU A 108 -10.10 24.93 -8.81
N THR A 109 -11.16 24.25 -8.41
CA THR A 109 -12.46 24.87 -8.18
C THR A 109 -12.45 25.68 -6.88
N SER A 110 -13.41 26.61 -6.73
CA SER A 110 -13.57 27.37 -5.50
C SER A 110 -13.75 26.46 -4.27
N ASN A 111 -14.51 25.39 -4.42
CA ASN A 111 -14.75 24.39 -3.38
C ASN A 111 -13.47 23.59 -3.02
N GLN A 112 -12.60 23.31 -3.98
CA GLN A 112 -11.30 22.68 -3.73
C GLN A 112 -10.32 23.65 -3.03
N LEU A 113 -10.31 24.92 -3.41
CA LEU A 113 -9.52 25.97 -2.75
C LEU A 113 -9.98 26.16 -1.31
N GLU A 114 -11.29 26.19 -1.07
CA GLU A 114 -11.85 26.26 0.29
C GLU A 114 -11.45 25.04 1.14
N ALA A 115 -11.39 23.83 0.55
CA ALA A 115 -10.93 22.63 1.25
C ALA A 115 -9.45 22.76 1.67
N ILE A 116 -8.60 23.29 0.81
CA ILE A 116 -7.19 23.56 1.13
C ILE A 116 -7.09 24.60 2.25
N ASP A 117 -7.89 25.65 2.18
CA ASP A 117 -7.94 26.69 3.20
C ASP A 117 -8.34 26.13 4.59
N ILE A 118 -9.38 25.31 4.65
CA ILE A 118 -9.81 24.60 5.86
C ILE A 118 -8.68 23.74 6.42
N ILE A 119 -7.99 22.97 5.58
CA ILE A 119 -6.87 22.11 5.99
C ILE A 119 -5.71 22.94 6.57
N CYS A 120 -5.38 24.07 5.95
CA CYS A 120 -4.30 24.93 6.41
C CYS A 120 -4.61 25.64 7.74
N ASN A 121 -5.89 25.96 7.97
CA ASN A 121 -6.33 26.78 9.10
C ASN A 121 -7.03 25.99 10.22
N THR A 122 -7.21 24.67 10.07
CA THR A 122 -7.80 23.87 11.16
C THR A 122 -6.92 23.90 12.41
N PRO A 123 -7.50 24.11 13.59
CA PRO A 123 -6.76 24.08 14.84
C PRO A 123 -6.47 22.64 15.34
N ASP A 124 -7.20 21.65 14.83
CA ASP A 124 -7.19 20.27 15.34
C ASP A 124 -7.46 19.24 14.23
N ILE A 125 -8.73 19.03 13.84
CA ILE A 125 -9.14 18.03 12.85
C ILE A 125 -9.87 18.71 11.69
N ALA A 126 -9.40 18.52 10.47
CA ALA A 126 -10.14 18.83 9.24
C ALA A 126 -10.71 17.56 8.62
N ILE A 127 -11.95 17.61 8.14
CA ILE A 127 -12.63 16.48 7.53
C ILE A 127 -13.12 16.86 6.14
N ILE A 128 -12.55 16.18 5.14
CA ILE A 128 -12.88 16.43 3.75
C ILE A 128 -13.68 15.24 3.22
N GLN A 129 -14.97 15.45 3.03
CA GLN A 129 -15.78 14.46 2.34
C GLN A 129 -15.54 14.61 0.84
N GLY A 130 -15.00 13.57 0.23
CA GLY A 130 -14.66 13.57 -1.20
C GLY A 130 -15.38 12.45 -1.95
N PRO A 131 -16.52 12.73 -2.60
CA PRO A 131 -17.16 11.85 -3.55
C PRO A 131 -16.23 11.33 -4.64
N PRO A 132 -16.63 10.29 -5.43
CA PRO A 132 -15.82 9.78 -6.50
C PRO A 132 -15.40 10.85 -7.51
N GLY A 133 -14.11 10.88 -7.87
CA GLY A 133 -13.60 11.78 -8.91
C GLY A 133 -13.49 13.25 -8.55
N THR A 134 -13.65 13.64 -7.28
CA THR A 134 -13.61 15.05 -6.85
C THR A 134 -12.23 15.61 -6.55
N GLY A 135 -11.17 14.82 -6.76
CA GLY A 135 -9.78 15.28 -6.63
C GLY A 135 -9.22 15.23 -5.20
N LYS A 136 -9.67 14.30 -4.35
CA LYS A 136 -9.13 14.06 -2.99
C LYS A 136 -7.61 14.12 -2.93
N THR A 137 -6.95 13.32 -3.75
CA THR A 137 -5.48 13.22 -3.79
C THR A 137 -4.82 14.54 -4.20
N THR A 138 -5.44 15.30 -5.11
CA THR A 138 -4.96 16.62 -5.53
C THR A 138 -5.00 17.59 -4.35
N ILE A 139 -6.11 17.63 -3.60
CA ILE A 139 -6.23 18.50 -2.42
C ILE A 139 -5.20 18.13 -1.37
N ILE A 140 -4.97 16.83 -1.10
CA ILE A 140 -3.92 16.40 -0.16
C ILE A 140 -2.56 16.93 -0.61
N SER A 141 -2.18 16.74 -1.88
CA SER A 141 -0.90 17.19 -2.43
C SER A 141 -0.71 18.70 -2.32
N GLU A 142 -1.70 19.49 -2.75
CA GLU A 142 -1.65 20.94 -2.68
C GLU A 142 -1.61 21.43 -1.22
N SER A 143 -2.39 20.82 -0.33
CA SER A 143 -2.39 21.16 1.11
C SER A 143 -1.05 20.89 1.77
N VAL A 144 -0.40 19.77 1.47
CA VAL A 144 0.94 19.47 1.98
C VAL A 144 1.94 20.55 1.54
N THR A 145 1.86 21.02 0.31
CA THR A 145 2.71 22.10 -0.21
C THR A 145 2.46 23.41 0.55
N GLN A 146 1.20 23.81 0.73
CA GLN A 146 0.81 25.02 1.45
C GLN A 146 1.23 24.97 2.92
N ILE A 147 0.93 23.86 3.62
CA ILE A 147 1.29 23.68 5.03
C ILE A 147 2.81 23.76 5.24
N ASN A 148 3.61 23.20 4.34
CA ASN A 148 5.06 23.27 4.45
C ASN A 148 5.60 24.69 4.19
N ALA A 149 4.97 25.46 3.31
CA ALA A 149 5.30 26.88 3.13
C ALA A 149 4.97 27.69 4.38
N ILE A 150 3.82 27.43 5.01
CA ILE A 150 3.43 28.03 6.30
C ILE A 150 4.42 27.66 7.40
N ALA A 151 4.75 26.37 7.51
CA ALA A 151 5.71 25.85 8.49
C ALA A 151 7.08 26.50 8.35
N LYS A 152 7.56 26.69 7.10
CA LYS A 152 8.82 27.40 6.82
C LYS A 152 8.79 28.84 7.29
N LYS A 153 7.69 29.57 7.04
CA LYS A 153 7.52 30.96 7.53
C LYS A 153 7.50 31.04 9.06
N GLN A 154 6.93 30.02 9.71
CA GLN A 154 6.84 29.93 11.17
C GLN A 154 8.06 29.27 11.83
N ASN A 155 9.07 28.88 11.06
CA ASN A 155 10.27 28.14 11.51
C ASN A 155 9.95 26.84 12.28
N ILE A 156 9.00 26.07 11.75
CA ILE A 156 8.56 24.77 12.29
C ILE A 156 9.04 23.66 11.38
N SER A 157 9.20 22.43 11.89
CA SER A 157 9.73 21.30 11.12
C SER A 157 8.84 20.93 9.92
N GLY A 158 7.53 21.03 10.03
CA GLY A 158 6.57 20.79 8.96
C GLY A 158 6.53 19.32 8.50
N SER A 159 6.74 18.37 9.40
CA SER A 159 6.69 16.94 9.09
C SER A 159 5.27 16.47 8.81
N ASN A 160 5.10 15.68 7.72
CA ASN A 160 3.80 15.18 7.29
C ASN A 160 3.80 13.65 7.21
N LEU A 161 2.76 13.03 7.73
CA LEU A 161 2.45 11.62 7.56
C LEU A 161 1.26 11.48 6.62
N LEU A 162 1.42 10.70 5.56
CA LEU A 162 0.33 10.30 4.68
C LEU A 162 -0.04 8.85 4.99
N SER A 163 -1.25 8.61 5.43
CA SER A 163 -1.71 7.30 5.86
C SER A 163 -3.00 6.89 5.16
N GLY A 164 -3.30 5.61 5.19
CA GLY A 164 -4.51 5.03 4.63
C GLY A 164 -4.68 3.58 5.04
N PHE A 165 -5.85 3.02 4.78
CA PHE A 165 -6.14 1.64 5.14
C PHE A 165 -5.36 0.61 4.30
N ARG A 166 -5.16 0.88 3.01
CA ARG A 166 -4.50 -0.01 2.05
C ARG A 166 -3.20 0.59 1.53
N HIS A 167 -2.24 -0.27 1.17
CA HIS A 167 -0.98 0.13 0.55
C HIS A 167 -1.17 0.92 -0.75
N GLU A 168 -2.12 0.50 -1.61
CA GLU A 168 -2.46 1.19 -2.87
C GLU A 168 -2.92 2.63 -2.63
N THR A 169 -3.73 2.86 -1.60
CA THR A 169 -4.20 4.21 -1.22
C THR A 169 -3.02 5.11 -0.88
N VAL A 170 -2.09 4.61 -0.07
CA VAL A 170 -0.89 5.36 0.34
C VAL A 170 -0.01 5.67 -0.88
N ASN A 171 0.24 4.68 -1.75
CA ASN A 171 1.05 4.87 -2.97
C ASN A 171 0.46 5.96 -3.87
N ASN A 172 -0.85 5.89 -4.15
CA ASN A 172 -1.54 6.86 -5.02
C ASN A 172 -1.41 8.32 -4.54
N VAL A 173 -1.28 8.51 -3.23
CA VAL A 173 -1.07 9.85 -2.66
C VAL A 173 0.40 10.24 -2.72
N LEU A 174 1.32 9.33 -2.33
CA LEU A 174 2.76 9.59 -2.31
C LEU A 174 3.31 9.95 -3.69
N ASP A 175 2.86 9.26 -4.74
CA ASP A 175 3.29 9.51 -6.13
C ASP A 175 3.01 10.95 -6.60
N LYS A 176 1.99 11.59 -6.02
CA LYS A 176 1.58 12.96 -6.37
C LYS A 176 2.17 14.03 -5.46
N VAL A 177 2.76 13.65 -4.33
CA VAL A 177 3.30 14.60 -3.36
C VAL A 177 4.82 14.66 -3.47
N LYS A 178 5.34 15.74 -4.08
CA LYS A 178 6.78 16.04 -4.14
C LYS A 178 7.03 17.40 -3.48
N LEU A 179 7.75 17.41 -2.37
CA LEU A 179 8.12 18.65 -1.67
C LEU A 179 9.58 19.01 -1.93
N TYR A 180 9.83 20.22 -2.37
CA TYR A 180 11.18 20.73 -2.65
C TYR A 180 11.99 19.85 -3.62
N GLY A 181 11.30 19.08 -4.48
CA GLY A 181 11.93 18.13 -5.39
C GLY A 181 12.40 16.84 -4.73
N LEU A 182 12.14 16.63 -3.44
CA LEU A 182 12.45 15.40 -2.73
C LEU A 182 11.31 14.38 -2.86
N PRO A 183 11.62 13.07 -2.90
CA PRO A 183 10.60 12.05 -2.95
C PRO A 183 9.85 11.94 -1.61
N SER A 184 8.59 11.55 -1.68
CA SER A 184 7.85 11.04 -0.54
C SER A 184 8.23 9.57 -0.32
N ILE A 185 8.51 9.17 0.92
CA ILE A 185 9.04 7.85 1.21
C ILE A 185 7.98 7.01 1.92
N LYS A 186 7.73 5.79 1.40
CA LYS A 186 6.86 4.82 2.02
C LYS A 186 7.62 3.97 3.04
N VAL A 187 7.05 3.84 4.23
CA VAL A 187 7.60 3.01 5.31
C VAL A 187 6.70 1.80 5.52
N GLY A 188 7.27 0.59 5.52
CA GLY A 188 6.53 -0.62 5.91
C GLY A 188 6.13 -1.59 4.79
N GLU A 189 6.61 -1.44 3.56
CA GLU A 189 6.55 -2.51 2.57
C GLU A 189 7.73 -3.47 2.83
N SER A 190 7.44 -4.71 3.24
CA SER A 190 8.45 -5.77 3.24
C SER A 190 8.56 -6.30 1.82
N SER A 191 9.66 -6.05 1.13
CA SER A 191 10.14 -7.02 0.15
C SER A 191 10.33 -8.34 0.90
N LYS A 192 10.02 -9.48 0.30
CA LYS A 192 10.19 -10.80 0.92
C LYS A 192 11.65 -11.10 1.33
N ASP A 193 12.57 -10.25 0.93
CA ASP A 193 13.97 -10.23 1.33
C ASP A 193 14.17 -9.12 2.36
N ASP A 194 14.09 -9.51 3.61
CA ASP A 194 14.20 -8.65 4.81
C ASP A 194 15.66 -8.25 5.11
N ASN A 195 16.49 -8.09 4.07
CA ASN A 195 17.83 -7.54 4.22
C ASN A 195 17.72 -6.02 4.37
N SER A 196 18.06 -5.52 5.54
CA SER A 196 18.08 -4.11 5.96
C SER A 196 18.96 -3.18 5.07
N GLN A 197 19.49 -3.70 3.97
CA GLN A 197 20.37 -3.00 3.01
C GLN A 197 19.68 -2.67 1.68
N THR A 198 18.42 -3.06 1.46
CA THR A 198 17.70 -2.70 0.22
C THR A 198 17.22 -1.26 0.27
N LEU A 199 17.48 -0.52 -0.81
CA LEU A 199 16.95 0.82 -1.01
C LEU A 199 15.43 0.74 -1.29
N GLU A 200 14.67 1.68 -0.74
CA GLU A 200 13.27 1.84 -1.08
C GLU A 200 13.13 2.19 -2.57
N PRO A 201 12.15 1.61 -3.29
CA PRO A 201 11.97 1.84 -4.73
C PRO A 201 11.86 3.33 -5.12
N GLU A 202 11.26 4.13 -4.27
CA GLU A 202 11.10 5.57 -4.48
C GLU A 202 12.44 6.32 -4.44
N ILE A 203 13.36 5.87 -3.61
CA ILE A 203 14.71 6.45 -3.51
C ILE A 203 15.53 6.09 -4.74
N ILE A 204 15.47 4.82 -5.18
CA ILE A 204 16.14 4.37 -6.41
C ILE A 204 15.65 5.22 -7.58
N LYS A 205 14.34 5.29 -7.77
CA LYS A 205 13.74 6.07 -8.84
C LYS A 205 14.16 7.55 -8.81
N TYR A 206 14.21 8.14 -7.62
CA TYR A 206 14.66 9.54 -7.46
C TYR A 206 16.11 9.71 -7.84
N ILE A 207 16.99 8.80 -7.44
CA ILE A 207 18.42 8.84 -7.80
C ILE A 207 18.57 8.72 -9.31
N ASP A 208 17.87 7.78 -9.96
CA ASP A 208 17.88 7.59 -11.40
C ASP A 208 17.39 8.84 -12.15
N GLU A 209 16.23 9.41 -11.76
CA GLU A 209 15.71 10.65 -12.33
C GLU A 209 16.65 11.85 -12.14
N LEU A 210 17.39 11.90 -11.04
CA LEU A 210 18.37 12.96 -10.75
C LEU A 210 19.62 12.77 -11.60
N LEU A 211 20.13 11.55 -11.70
CA LEU A 211 21.27 11.19 -12.56
C LEU A 211 20.97 11.48 -14.03
N ASP A 212 19.79 11.09 -14.52
CA ASP A 212 19.37 11.37 -15.90
C ASP A 212 19.39 12.87 -16.19
N ARG A 213 18.80 13.69 -15.31
CA ARG A 213 18.79 15.15 -15.47
C ARG A 213 20.19 15.77 -15.43
N LEU A 214 21.07 15.27 -14.56
CA LEU A 214 22.44 15.74 -14.44
C LEU A 214 23.27 15.32 -15.67
N ASN A 215 23.12 14.08 -16.12
CA ASN A 215 23.78 13.56 -17.30
C ASN A 215 23.35 14.30 -18.58
N GLU A 216 22.05 14.61 -18.70
CA GLU A 216 21.53 15.39 -19.82
C GLU A 216 22.09 16.83 -19.80
N LYS A 217 22.06 17.48 -18.64
CA LYS A 217 22.53 18.86 -18.45
C LYS A 217 24.03 19.00 -18.65
N TYR A 218 24.81 18.00 -18.30
CA TYR A 218 26.27 18.00 -18.33
C TYR A 218 26.83 16.93 -19.28
N LYS A 219 26.12 16.63 -20.35
CA LYS A 219 26.44 15.58 -21.33
C LYS A 219 27.88 15.65 -21.84
N ASP A 220 28.40 16.85 -22.11
CA ASP A 220 29.77 17.06 -22.58
C ASP A 220 30.84 16.68 -21.52
N LEU A 221 30.46 16.63 -20.24
CA LEU A 221 31.36 16.23 -19.16
C LEU A 221 31.31 14.72 -18.90
N THR A 222 30.18 14.07 -19.18
CA THR A 222 29.92 12.65 -18.81
C THR A 222 30.27 11.67 -19.92
N VAL A 223 30.25 12.09 -21.21
CA VAL A 223 30.55 11.21 -22.35
C VAL A 223 32.01 10.76 -22.40
N ASP A 224 32.95 11.59 -21.93
CA ASP A 224 34.39 11.27 -21.90
C ASP A 224 34.84 10.31 -20.80
N ASP A 225 33.87 9.77 -20.03
CA ASP A 225 34.15 9.15 -18.72
C ASP A 225 33.70 7.73 -18.55
N SER A 226 33.26 7.05 -19.61
CA SER A 226 32.69 5.70 -19.57
C SER A 226 33.57 4.68 -18.82
N GLN A 227 34.89 4.76 -19.00
CA GLN A 227 35.79 3.79 -18.38
C GLN A 227 36.06 4.06 -16.89
N TYR A 228 36.01 5.29 -16.44
CA TYR A 228 36.07 5.62 -15.03
C TYR A 228 34.76 5.20 -14.32
N THR A 229 33.65 5.52 -14.93
CA THR A 229 32.33 5.09 -14.42
C THR A 229 32.24 3.56 -14.33
N GLU A 230 32.78 2.84 -15.31
CA GLU A 230 32.82 1.37 -15.29
C GLU A 230 33.73 0.86 -14.17
N LEU A 231 34.93 1.42 -14.00
CA LEU A 231 35.85 1.07 -12.90
C LEU A 231 35.19 1.32 -11.53
N TYR A 232 34.49 2.44 -11.41
CA TYR A 232 33.83 2.82 -10.19
C TYR A 232 32.64 1.90 -9.87
N ASN A 233 31.83 1.53 -10.86
CA ASN A 233 30.75 0.56 -10.73
C ASN A 233 31.29 -0.82 -10.30
N ILE A 234 32.43 -1.23 -10.84
CA ILE A 234 33.11 -2.46 -10.43
C ILE A 234 33.50 -2.40 -8.93
N TYR A 235 34.08 -1.28 -8.49
CA TYR A 235 34.46 -1.06 -7.10
C TYR A 235 33.24 -1.07 -6.16
N THR A 236 32.18 -0.34 -6.52
CA THR A 236 30.95 -0.22 -5.73
C THR A 236 30.24 -1.58 -5.62
N ASN A 237 30.13 -2.30 -6.72
CA ASN A 237 29.59 -3.66 -6.71
C ASN A 237 30.44 -4.57 -5.82
N TYR A 238 31.76 -4.44 -5.86
CA TYR A 238 32.65 -5.23 -5.04
C TYR A 238 32.48 -4.98 -3.52
N ILE A 239 32.22 -3.73 -3.12
CA ILE A 239 32.03 -3.37 -1.69
C ILE A 239 30.63 -3.75 -1.19
N ASN A 240 29.60 -3.53 -1.98
CA ASN A 240 28.19 -3.59 -1.56
C ASN A 240 27.57 -4.98 -1.65
N PHE A 241 28.12 -5.88 -2.46
CA PHE A 241 27.60 -7.23 -2.61
C PHE A 241 28.51 -8.28 -1.96
N ASP A 242 27.92 -9.38 -1.48
CA ASP A 242 28.67 -10.55 -1.04
C ASP A 242 29.28 -11.23 -2.27
N ASN A 243 30.58 -10.99 -2.48
CA ASN A 243 31.28 -11.46 -3.66
C ASN A 243 31.78 -12.89 -3.42
N SER A 244 31.25 -13.84 -4.19
CA SER A 244 31.87 -15.15 -4.34
C SER A 244 33.27 -14.99 -4.96
N ILE A 245 34.14 -15.98 -4.73
CA ILE A 245 35.47 -16.02 -5.35
C ILE A 245 35.36 -15.88 -6.88
N GLU A 246 34.35 -16.57 -7.47
CA GLU A 246 34.13 -16.52 -8.93
C GLU A 246 33.71 -15.14 -9.41
N SER A 247 32.74 -14.49 -8.74
CA SER A 247 32.32 -13.13 -9.10
C SER A 247 33.44 -12.11 -8.90
N THR A 248 34.25 -12.26 -7.86
CA THR A 248 35.45 -11.42 -7.63
C THR A 248 36.47 -11.58 -8.74
N VAL A 249 36.74 -12.82 -9.18
CA VAL A 249 37.66 -13.08 -10.29
C VAL A 249 37.12 -12.48 -11.60
N GLU A 250 35.82 -12.57 -11.83
CA GLU A 250 35.19 -11.97 -13.01
C GLU A 250 35.32 -10.44 -13.01
N LEU A 251 35.07 -9.80 -11.85
CA LEU A 251 35.25 -8.36 -11.67
C LEU A 251 36.69 -7.91 -11.90
N LEU A 252 37.68 -8.63 -11.35
CA LEU A 252 39.10 -8.34 -11.56
C LEU A 252 39.51 -8.48 -13.04
N ASN A 253 38.97 -9.48 -13.76
CA ASN A 253 39.17 -9.64 -15.19
C ASN A 253 38.53 -8.49 -15.99
N LYS A 254 37.37 -7.98 -15.57
CA LYS A 254 36.77 -6.79 -16.15
C LYS A 254 37.67 -5.57 -15.99
N VAL A 255 38.20 -5.31 -14.79
CA VAL A 255 39.18 -4.21 -14.57
C VAL A 255 40.38 -4.38 -15.50
N LYS A 256 40.89 -5.59 -15.63
CA LYS A 256 42.03 -5.92 -16.50
C LYS A 256 41.75 -5.61 -17.98
N SER A 257 40.50 -5.73 -18.43
CA SER A 257 40.07 -5.47 -19.82
C SER A 257 39.88 -4.01 -20.18
N LEU A 258 39.84 -3.08 -19.20
CA LEU A 258 39.66 -1.66 -19.42
C LEU A 258 40.84 -1.08 -20.20
N ASP A 259 40.57 -0.27 -21.21
CA ASP A 259 41.62 0.34 -22.10
C ASP A 259 42.62 1.17 -21.30
N LEU A 260 42.17 1.80 -20.20
CA LEU A 260 43.01 2.57 -19.26
C LEU A 260 44.20 1.76 -18.70
N PHE A 261 44.06 0.44 -18.63
CA PHE A 261 45.01 -0.44 -17.96
C PHE A 261 45.66 -1.49 -18.89
N LYS A 262 45.24 -1.62 -20.15
CA LYS A 262 45.77 -2.62 -21.09
C LYS A 262 47.28 -2.55 -21.30
N SER A 263 47.87 -1.34 -21.24
CA SER A 263 49.32 -1.10 -21.46
C SER A 263 50.14 -1.11 -20.15
N LYS A 264 49.48 -1.25 -18.96
CA LYS A 264 50.15 -1.18 -17.63
C LYS A 264 50.51 -2.57 -17.13
N THR A 265 51.68 -3.08 -17.51
CA THR A 265 52.11 -4.48 -17.19
C THR A 265 52.22 -4.78 -15.74
N ASP A 266 52.64 -3.86 -14.87
CA ASP A 266 52.73 -4.07 -13.40
C ASP A 266 51.37 -4.21 -12.76
N LEU A 267 50.40 -3.46 -13.23
CA LEU A 267 49.02 -3.53 -12.76
C LEU A 267 48.33 -4.84 -13.17
N GLN A 268 48.56 -5.27 -14.41
CA GLN A 268 48.10 -6.55 -14.92
C GLN A 268 48.62 -7.73 -14.05
N LYS A 269 49.92 -7.68 -13.70
CA LYS A 269 50.55 -8.68 -12.85
C LYS A 269 49.97 -8.69 -11.43
N THR A 270 49.71 -7.54 -10.83
CA THR A 270 49.08 -7.45 -9.49
C THR A 270 47.67 -8.03 -9.47
N LEU A 271 46.87 -7.76 -10.54
CA LEU A 271 45.54 -8.34 -10.68
C LEU A 271 45.60 -9.86 -10.84
N ASP A 272 46.57 -10.38 -11.61
CA ASP A 272 46.80 -11.83 -11.74
C ASP A 272 47.20 -12.46 -10.40
N ASP A 273 48.04 -11.80 -9.62
CA ASP A 273 48.43 -12.28 -8.27
C ASP A 273 47.23 -12.35 -7.31
N PHE A 274 46.29 -11.41 -7.36
CA PHE A 274 45.04 -11.48 -6.60
C PHE A 274 44.17 -12.65 -7.06
N ILE A 275 44.01 -12.85 -8.37
CA ILE A 275 43.23 -13.94 -8.94
C ILE A 275 43.79 -15.30 -8.53
N VAL A 276 45.12 -15.48 -8.56
CA VAL A 276 45.79 -16.70 -8.11
C VAL A 276 45.58 -16.96 -6.61
N LYS A 277 45.72 -15.94 -5.78
CA LYS A 277 45.52 -16.04 -4.31
C LYS A 277 44.08 -16.38 -3.94
N LEU A 278 43.08 -15.92 -4.72
CA LEU A 278 41.69 -16.22 -4.51
C LEU A 278 41.36 -17.70 -4.75
N ARG A 279 42.01 -18.32 -5.73
CA ARG A 279 41.76 -19.72 -6.12
C ARG A 279 42.42 -20.78 -5.20
N THR A 280 43.28 -20.35 -4.26
CA THR A 280 44.12 -21.30 -3.47
C THR A 280 43.65 -21.58 -2.04
N LYS A 281 42.51 -21.04 -1.56
CA LYS A 281 42.00 -21.32 -0.21
C LYS A 281 40.49 -21.59 -0.19
N SER A 282 40.06 -22.72 0.36
CA SER A 282 38.70 -23.03 0.78
C SER A 282 38.67 -23.58 2.19
N ASN A 283 37.83 -23.08 3.11
CA ASN A 283 37.44 -23.70 4.39
C ASN A 283 36.11 -23.13 4.91
N ASN A 284 35.26 -23.97 5.49
CA ASN A 284 33.80 -23.87 5.61
C ASN A 284 33.27 -23.15 6.86
N SER A 285 32.20 -22.36 6.72
CA SER A 285 31.32 -21.92 7.82
C SER A 285 30.17 -22.90 8.03
N SER A 286 29.53 -22.91 9.23
CA SER A 286 28.39 -23.78 9.46
C SER A 286 27.07 -23.00 9.25
N PRO A 287 26.05 -23.60 8.62
CA PRO A 287 24.75 -22.95 8.39
C PRO A 287 24.09 -22.40 9.66
N GLU A 288 24.41 -22.99 10.83
CA GLU A 288 23.88 -22.58 12.13
C GLU A 288 24.47 -21.23 12.61
N GLU A 289 25.74 -20.92 12.25
CA GLU A 289 26.38 -19.64 12.59
C GLU A 289 25.74 -18.51 11.77
N ASP A 290 25.46 -18.74 10.50
CA ASP A 290 24.83 -17.77 9.62
C ASP A 290 23.40 -17.46 10.10
N MET A 291 22.61 -18.49 10.41
CA MET A 291 21.26 -18.35 10.97
C MET A 291 21.28 -17.59 12.32
N PHE A 292 22.28 -17.84 13.17
CA PHE A 292 22.41 -17.11 14.43
C PHE A 292 22.72 -15.63 14.19
N VAL A 293 23.56 -15.31 13.24
CA VAL A 293 23.88 -13.93 12.86
C VAL A 293 22.64 -13.20 12.31
N GLU A 294 21.82 -13.84 11.50
CA GLU A 294 20.54 -13.26 11.02
C GLU A 294 19.60 -12.92 12.18
N ILE A 295 19.45 -13.83 13.13
CA ILE A 295 18.65 -13.57 14.34
C ILE A 295 19.23 -12.41 15.15
N LEU A 296 20.54 -12.31 15.26
CA LEU A 296 21.19 -11.17 15.91
C LEU A 296 20.89 -9.85 15.19
N TYR A 297 20.76 -9.84 13.86
CA TYR A 297 20.36 -8.64 13.12
C TYR A 297 18.89 -8.24 13.34
N SER A 298 18.00 -9.18 13.61
CA SER A 298 16.59 -8.93 13.89
C SER A 298 16.29 -8.51 15.34
N ILE A 299 17.28 -8.47 16.24
CA ILE A 299 17.11 -8.11 17.65
C ILE A 299 16.58 -6.67 17.80
N PRO A 300 15.41 -6.44 18.45
CA PRO A 300 14.89 -5.13 18.77
C PRO A 300 15.83 -4.34 19.69
N LEU A 301 16.05 -3.07 19.37
CA LEU A 301 17.00 -2.20 20.10
C LEU A 301 16.32 -1.10 20.89
N CYS A 302 14.99 -1.08 20.94
CA CYS A 302 14.19 -0.15 21.74
C CYS A 302 12.91 -0.82 22.23
N LYS A 303 12.25 -0.19 23.19
CA LYS A 303 11.05 -0.74 23.84
C LYS A 303 9.91 -0.92 22.84
N GLU A 304 9.65 0.06 22.00
CA GLU A 304 8.58 0.05 21.01
C GLU A 304 8.76 -1.09 20.01
N SER A 305 9.99 -1.28 19.57
CA SER A 305 10.36 -2.36 18.65
C SER A 305 10.25 -3.73 19.32
N TYR A 306 10.58 -3.82 20.60
CA TYR A 306 10.44 -5.05 21.39
C TYR A 306 8.97 -5.39 21.65
N ASP A 307 8.14 -4.41 21.96
CA ASP A 307 6.71 -4.60 22.15
C ASP A 307 6.01 -5.06 20.85
N ASP A 308 6.57 -4.74 19.70
CA ASP A 308 6.06 -5.14 18.39
C ASP A 308 6.49 -6.57 17.98
N ASP A 309 7.79 -6.88 18.08
CA ASP A 309 8.39 -8.13 17.57
C ASP A 309 9.03 -9.01 18.66
N GLY A 310 8.98 -8.60 19.93
CA GLY A 310 9.71 -9.26 21.00
C GLY A 310 9.35 -10.74 21.24
N LEU A 311 8.09 -11.11 20.98
CA LEU A 311 7.66 -12.52 21.10
C LEU A 311 8.31 -13.40 20.02
N ASN A 312 8.39 -12.91 18.79
CA ASN A 312 9.08 -13.62 17.69
C ASN A 312 10.56 -13.79 18.00
N LEU A 313 11.19 -12.72 18.50
CA LEU A 313 12.58 -12.79 18.92
C LEU A 313 12.83 -13.86 19.98
N LEU A 314 12.01 -13.89 21.02
CA LEU A 314 12.19 -14.87 22.11
C LEU A 314 12.07 -16.30 21.60
N VAL A 315 11.14 -16.57 20.68
CA VAL A 315 11.00 -17.86 20.02
C VAL A 315 12.25 -18.21 19.18
N ASN A 316 12.70 -17.28 18.37
CA ASN A 316 13.90 -17.50 17.53
C ASN A 316 15.17 -17.70 18.38
N LEU A 317 15.34 -16.93 19.46
CA LEU A 317 16.45 -17.12 20.39
C LEU A 317 16.38 -18.47 21.11
N GLN A 318 15.19 -18.94 21.49
CA GLN A 318 15.01 -20.27 22.09
C GLN A 318 15.38 -21.38 21.10
N MET A 319 15.00 -21.25 19.84
CA MET A 319 15.39 -22.21 18.79
C MET A 319 16.91 -22.30 18.66
N MET A 320 17.61 -21.16 18.66
CA MET A 320 19.08 -21.14 18.60
C MET A 320 19.73 -21.66 19.89
N GLY A 321 19.09 -21.47 21.04
CA GLY A 321 19.53 -22.03 22.32
C GLY A 321 19.50 -23.56 22.37
N MET A 322 18.82 -24.25 21.43
CA MET A 322 18.88 -25.71 21.30
C MET A 322 20.25 -26.19 20.77
N TYR A 323 21.02 -25.34 20.11
CA TYR A 323 22.38 -25.65 19.70
C TYR A 323 23.35 -25.34 20.83
N SER A 324 24.02 -26.35 21.34
CA SER A 324 24.96 -26.23 22.49
C SER A 324 26.02 -25.14 22.31
N LYS A 325 26.34 -24.82 21.07
CA LYS A 325 27.31 -23.78 20.67
C LYS A 325 26.89 -22.37 21.04
N PHE A 326 25.57 -22.08 21.07
CA PHE A 326 25.01 -20.74 21.28
C PHE A 326 24.30 -20.58 22.63
N ASN A 327 24.18 -21.63 23.43
CA ASN A 327 23.43 -21.64 24.69
C ASN A 327 23.78 -20.46 25.60
N LYS A 328 25.06 -20.21 25.83
CA LYS A 328 25.54 -19.13 26.73
C LYS A 328 25.16 -17.75 26.22
N GLU A 329 25.25 -17.53 24.94
CA GLU A 329 24.94 -16.26 24.30
C GLU A 329 23.42 -16.01 24.27
N VAL A 330 22.65 -17.04 23.99
CA VAL A 330 21.18 -17.01 24.01
C VAL A 330 20.66 -16.76 25.41
N ASP A 331 21.17 -17.50 26.40
CA ASP A 331 20.81 -17.31 27.82
C ASP A 331 21.10 -15.88 28.30
N ALA A 332 22.24 -15.33 27.91
CA ALA A 332 22.62 -13.95 28.27
C ALA A 332 21.64 -12.91 27.65
N LEU A 333 21.19 -13.12 26.44
CA LEU A 333 20.21 -12.24 25.80
C LEU A 333 18.82 -12.42 26.41
N GLN A 334 18.38 -13.65 26.65
CA GLN A 334 17.08 -13.95 27.25
C GLN A 334 16.94 -13.38 28.68
N ILE A 335 18.00 -13.47 29.49
CA ILE A 335 18.02 -12.86 30.83
C ILE A 335 17.77 -11.34 30.74
N LEU A 336 18.37 -10.67 29.76
CA LEU A 336 18.20 -9.23 29.60
C LEU A 336 16.79 -8.85 29.13
N TYR A 337 16.21 -9.63 28.24
CA TYR A 337 14.83 -9.38 27.76
C TYR A 337 13.75 -9.78 28.77
N ASN A 338 14.02 -10.73 29.67
CA ASN A 338 13.10 -11.15 30.71
C ASN A 338 13.24 -10.31 32.00
N SER A 339 14.10 -9.32 32.04
CA SER A 339 14.24 -8.43 33.20
C SER A 339 13.07 -7.45 33.30
N ASN A 340 12.69 -7.05 34.52
CA ASN A 340 11.59 -6.09 34.76
C ASN A 340 11.83 -4.72 34.04
N VAL A 341 13.09 -4.37 33.81
CA VAL A 341 13.51 -3.19 33.04
C VAL A 341 14.53 -3.67 32.02
N ILE A 342 14.20 -3.60 30.76
CA ILE A 342 15.07 -4.04 29.66
C ILE A 342 16.15 -2.99 29.41
N ASP A 343 17.42 -3.38 29.54
CA ASP A 343 18.59 -2.52 29.26
C ASP A 343 18.98 -2.66 27.76
N PHE A 344 18.41 -1.84 26.94
CA PHE A 344 18.66 -1.85 25.48
C PHE A 344 20.10 -1.44 25.12
N GLU A 345 20.76 -0.58 25.91
CA GLU A 345 22.17 -0.21 25.64
C GLU A 345 23.11 -1.39 25.85
N LYS A 346 22.87 -2.19 26.89
CA LYS A 346 23.60 -3.42 27.11
C LYS A 346 23.34 -4.46 26.03
N ILE A 347 22.09 -4.56 25.56
CA ILE A 347 21.72 -5.45 24.47
C ILE A 347 22.44 -5.03 23.17
N LYS A 348 22.47 -3.76 22.81
CA LYS A 348 23.21 -3.23 21.65
C LYS A 348 24.69 -3.63 21.68
N LYS A 349 25.33 -3.49 22.86
CA LYS A 349 26.74 -3.83 23.02
C LYS A 349 26.99 -5.34 22.87
N ILE A 350 26.15 -6.17 23.48
CA ILE A 350 26.25 -7.64 23.37
C ILE A 350 26.00 -8.09 21.93
N ARG A 351 24.94 -7.61 21.29
CA ARG A 351 24.64 -7.88 19.89
C ARG A 351 25.82 -7.60 18.98
N ARG A 352 26.42 -6.40 19.11
CA ARG A 352 27.57 -6.01 18.28
C ARG A 352 28.74 -6.97 18.46
N ASN A 353 29.04 -7.35 19.69
CA ASN A 353 30.13 -8.28 20.00
C ASN A 353 29.85 -9.69 19.42
N LEU A 354 28.63 -10.16 19.50
CA LEU A 354 28.22 -11.46 18.98
C LEU A 354 28.25 -11.51 17.44
N ILE A 355 27.77 -10.45 16.77
CA ILE A 355 27.88 -10.34 15.31
C ILE A 355 29.36 -10.41 14.88
N VAL A 356 30.25 -9.68 15.52
CA VAL A 356 31.69 -9.73 15.22
C VAL A 356 32.28 -11.14 15.47
N LYS A 357 31.79 -11.83 16.52
CA LYS A 357 32.28 -13.17 16.88
C LYS A 357 31.86 -14.27 15.90
N TYR A 358 30.61 -14.23 15.43
CA TYR A 358 30.01 -15.33 14.66
C TYR A 358 29.87 -15.02 13.18
N ARG A 359 30.04 -13.78 12.73
CA ARG A 359 30.04 -13.40 11.33
C ARG A 359 31.26 -13.99 10.62
N LYS A 360 31.16 -15.25 10.25
CA LYS A 360 32.13 -15.88 9.36
C LYS A 360 31.62 -15.74 7.94
N VAL A 361 32.47 -15.23 7.06
CA VAL A 361 32.17 -15.22 5.63
C VAL A 361 32.33 -16.64 5.14
N PRO A 362 31.32 -17.25 4.46
CA PRO A 362 31.48 -18.57 3.85
C PRO A 362 32.69 -18.61 2.92
N ASP A 363 33.37 -19.74 2.83
CA ASP A 363 34.59 -19.90 2.01
C ASP A 363 34.34 -19.86 0.49
N ILE A 364 33.08 -19.73 0.08
CA ILE A 364 32.70 -19.38 -1.29
C ILE A 364 33.04 -17.92 -1.56
N PHE A 365 33.21 -17.11 -0.52
CA PHE A 365 33.47 -15.68 -0.55
C PHE A 365 34.94 -15.36 -0.20
N THR A 366 35.42 -14.24 -0.70
CA THR A 366 36.74 -13.71 -0.36
C THR A 366 36.88 -13.50 1.14
N SER A 367 38.01 -13.88 1.75
CA SER A 367 38.26 -13.59 3.16
C SER A 367 38.23 -12.08 3.42
N ASN A 368 37.86 -11.66 4.64
CA ASN A 368 37.81 -10.24 4.98
C ASN A 368 39.13 -9.51 4.69
N GLU A 369 40.26 -10.15 4.93
CA GLU A 369 41.57 -9.59 4.64
C GLU A 369 41.82 -9.42 3.14
N GLN A 370 41.44 -10.42 2.33
CA GLN A 370 41.49 -10.35 0.86
C GLN A 370 40.53 -9.30 0.33
N LYS A 371 39.28 -9.23 0.88
CA LYS A 371 38.29 -8.23 0.49
C LYS A 371 38.81 -6.82 0.74
N ILE A 372 39.40 -6.56 1.90
CA ILE A 372 40.00 -5.25 2.25
C ILE A 372 41.18 -4.93 1.31
N GLN A 373 42.05 -5.88 1.03
CA GLN A 373 43.23 -5.67 0.17
C GLN A 373 42.79 -5.37 -1.27
N ILE A 374 41.83 -6.10 -1.82
CA ILE A 374 41.31 -5.88 -3.18
C ILE A 374 40.56 -4.56 -3.24
N ALA A 375 39.69 -4.26 -2.27
CA ALA A 375 38.97 -3.01 -2.17
C ALA A 375 39.91 -1.80 -2.12
N LYS A 376 40.96 -1.89 -1.29
CA LYS A 376 41.99 -0.86 -1.18
C LYS A 376 42.71 -0.65 -2.50
N TYR A 377 43.05 -1.73 -3.18
CA TYR A 377 43.74 -1.65 -4.46
C TYR A 377 42.85 -1.05 -5.56
N LEU A 378 41.58 -1.47 -5.63
CA LEU A 378 40.61 -0.88 -6.58
C LEU A 378 40.41 0.62 -6.29
N PHE A 379 40.36 1.00 -5.02
CA PHE A 379 40.29 2.41 -4.62
C PHE A 379 41.52 3.21 -5.03
N GLU A 380 42.73 2.66 -4.85
CA GLU A 380 44.00 3.28 -5.29
C GLU A 380 44.02 3.47 -6.81
N LEU A 381 43.46 2.53 -7.59
CA LEU A 381 43.29 2.67 -9.03
C LEU A 381 42.35 3.81 -9.41
N ILE A 382 41.22 3.92 -8.69
CA ILE A 382 40.27 5.02 -8.89
C ILE A 382 40.92 6.36 -8.59
N GLU A 383 41.65 6.51 -7.47
CA GLU A 383 42.34 7.73 -7.12
C GLU A 383 43.44 8.10 -8.13
N THR A 384 44.12 7.10 -8.70
CA THR A 384 45.12 7.34 -9.76
C THR A 384 44.48 7.87 -11.05
N VAL A 385 43.35 7.30 -11.46
CA VAL A 385 42.59 7.77 -12.61
C VAL A 385 42.01 9.15 -12.34
N LYS A 386 41.52 9.38 -11.12
CA LYS A 386 41.01 10.68 -10.66
C LYS A 386 42.08 11.77 -10.71
N ALA A 387 43.29 11.47 -10.26
CA ALA A 387 44.42 12.42 -10.32
C ALA A 387 44.79 12.79 -11.74
N ASP A 388 44.83 11.83 -12.69
CA ASP A 388 45.03 12.10 -14.12
C ASP A 388 43.94 12.99 -14.72
N ARG A 389 42.72 12.89 -14.21
CA ARG A 389 41.56 13.71 -14.63
C ARG A 389 41.63 15.14 -14.10
N LEU A 390 42.12 15.30 -12.84
CA LEU A 390 42.29 16.59 -12.18
C LEU A 390 43.21 17.55 -13.00
N THR A 391 44.18 17.00 -13.69
CA THR A 391 45.11 17.78 -14.52
C THR A 391 44.50 18.29 -15.83
N LYS A 392 43.38 17.71 -16.26
CA LYS A 392 42.75 18.00 -17.58
C LYS A 392 41.49 18.87 -17.52
N ARG A 393 40.92 19.14 -16.34
CA ARG A 393 39.61 19.81 -16.18
C ARG A 393 39.65 20.95 -15.15
N SER A 394 38.69 21.90 -15.27
CA SER A 394 38.55 22.98 -14.28
C SER A 394 37.96 22.44 -12.96
N GLY A 395 38.28 23.11 -11.84
CA GLY A 395 37.78 22.71 -10.51
C GLY A 395 36.25 22.61 -10.43
N GLN A 396 35.50 23.47 -11.16
CA GLN A 396 34.05 23.43 -11.20
C GLN A 396 33.51 22.20 -11.95
N GLN A 397 34.14 21.85 -13.07
CA GLN A 397 33.79 20.65 -13.84
C GLN A 397 34.04 19.36 -13.05
N LEU A 398 35.14 19.36 -12.29
CA LEU A 398 35.50 18.24 -11.40
C LEU A 398 34.49 18.08 -10.25
N ALA A 399 34.06 19.16 -9.61
CA ALA A 399 33.08 19.12 -8.55
C ALA A 399 31.72 18.60 -9.04
N ILE A 400 31.32 18.96 -10.27
CA ILE A 400 30.08 18.45 -10.88
C ILE A 400 30.17 16.94 -11.13
N LEU A 401 31.29 16.48 -11.69
CA LEU A 401 31.50 15.05 -11.95
C LEU A 401 31.59 14.24 -10.65
N GLU A 402 32.29 14.76 -9.65
CA GLU A 402 32.39 14.12 -8.35
C GLU A 402 31.02 13.99 -7.68
N TYR A 403 30.16 15.01 -7.84
CA TYR A 403 28.78 14.94 -7.36
C TYR A 403 27.96 13.87 -8.10
N ILE A 404 28.03 13.82 -9.44
CA ILE A 404 27.34 12.79 -10.23
C ILE A 404 27.81 11.40 -9.85
N ASN A 405 29.12 11.22 -9.72
CA ASN A 405 29.71 9.95 -9.32
C ASN A 405 29.26 9.54 -7.90
N SER A 406 29.29 10.47 -6.94
CA SER A 406 28.85 10.20 -5.56
C SER A 406 27.41 9.71 -5.47
N LEU A 407 26.51 10.24 -6.32
CA LEU A 407 25.12 9.79 -6.40
C LEU A 407 25.00 8.33 -6.87
N SER A 408 25.85 7.90 -7.81
CA SER A 408 25.87 6.53 -8.34
C SER A 408 26.60 5.56 -7.40
N GLU A 409 27.64 6.05 -6.73
CA GLU A 409 28.63 5.26 -6.01
C GLU A 409 28.17 4.85 -4.60
N ASN A 410 27.36 5.69 -3.96
CA ASN A 410 26.95 5.46 -2.59
C ASN A 410 25.44 5.73 -2.37
N PRO A 411 24.57 4.92 -3.01
CA PRO A 411 23.12 5.08 -2.90
C PRO A 411 22.62 5.05 -1.43
N MET A 412 23.31 4.32 -0.55
CA MET A 412 22.94 4.26 0.88
C MET A 412 23.17 5.59 1.61
N LEU A 413 24.22 6.32 1.26
CA LEU A 413 24.51 7.64 1.84
C LEU A 413 23.47 8.67 1.35
N VAL A 414 23.05 8.54 0.08
CA VAL A 414 21.94 9.32 -0.49
C VAL A 414 20.64 9.00 0.23
N LYS A 415 20.37 7.71 0.50
CA LYS A 415 19.22 7.27 1.29
C LYS A 415 19.17 7.95 2.65
N ASP A 416 20.24 7.85 3.43
CA ASP A 416 20.30 8.41 4.77
C ASP A 416 20.09 9.94 4.74
N THR A 417 20.70 10.60 3.76
CA THR A 417 20.51 12.03 3.56
C THR A 417 19.06 12.36 3.19
N LEU A 418 18.47 11.64 2.23
CA LEU A 418 17.07 11.84 1.82
C LEU A 418 16.09 11.58 2.97
N MET A 419 16.31 10.52 3.74
CA MET A 419 15.48 10.18 4.92
C MET A 419 15.52 11.30 5.96
N HIS A 420 16.67 11.90 6.19
CA HIS A 420 16.84 13.02 7.13
C HIS A 420 16.12 14.30 6.65
N TYR A 421 16.17 14.60 5.34
CA TYR A 421 15.57 15.81 4.76
C TYR A 421 14.12 15.64 4.29
N THR A 422 13.66 14.42 4.08
CA THR A 422 12.28 14.15 3.68
C THR A 422 11.28 14.64 4.73
N ARG A 423 10.29 15.41 4.26
CA ARG A 423 9.22 15.98 5.08
C ARG A 423 7.90 15.22 4.94
N VAL A 424 7.84 14.22 4.07
CA VAL A 424 6.64 13.44 3.79
C VAL A 424 6.97 11.95 3.89
N LEU A 425 6.40 11.30 4.88
CA LEU A 425 6.44 9.85 5.03
C LEU A 425 5.06 9.25 4.81
N GLY A 426 5.00 8.07 4.23
CA GLY A 426 3.76 7.34 4.01
C GLY A 426 3.78 5.96 4.64
N ALA A 427 2.64 5.54 5.21
CA ALA A 427 2.48 4.20 5.77
C ALA A 427 0.99 3.82 5.85
N THR A 428 0.66 2.53 5.85
CA THR A 428 -0.70 2.12 6.23
C THR A 428 -0.97 2.46 7.69
N ASN A 429 -2.23 2.64 8.07
CA ASN A 429 -2.60 3.02 9.44
C ASN A 429 -1.90 2.17 10.49
N GLN A 430 -1.86 0.86 10.31
CA GLN A 430 -1.18 -0.07 11.20
C GLN A 430 0.35 0.13 11.21
N GLN A 431 0.95 0.44 10.07
CA GLN A 431 2.40 0.58 9.96
C GLN A 431 2.94 1.92 10.43
N THR A 432 2.07 2.90 10.70
CA THR A 432 2.49 4.20 11.25
C THR A 432 3.14 4.08 12.64
N MET A 433 2.87 3.01 13.39
CA MET A 433 3.51 2.67 14.67
C MET A 433 4.33 1.38 14.59
N SER A 434 4.91 1.06 13.42
CA SER A 434 5.80 -0.08 13.24
C SER A 434 7.23 0.23 13.72
N LYS A 435 7.99 -0.81 14.02
CA LYS A 435 9.43 -0.71 14.34
C LYS A 435 10.17 0.14 13.31
N ARG A 436 9.94 -0.13 12.02
CA ARG A 436 10.60 0.59 10.93
C ARG A 436 10.27 2.10 10.93
N MET A 437 9.04 2.48 11.29
CA MET A 437 8.68 3.89 11.43
C MET A 437 9.40 4.55 12.63
N TYR A 438 9.54 3.84 13.75
CA TYR A 438 10.33 4.31 14.89
C TYR A 438 11.80 4.49 14.53
N ASP A 439 12.38 3.55 13.77
CA ASP A 439 13.77 3.62 13.33
C ASP A 439 14.01 4.85 12.42
N VAL A 440 13.08 5.10 11.47
CA VAL A 440 13.14 6.26 10.57
C VAL A 440 12.97 7.59 11.30
N LYS A 441 12.15 7.63 12.35
CA LYS A 441 11.88 8.83 13.16
C LYS A 441 12.82 8.98 14.37
N GLU A 442 13.89 8.19 14.44
CA GLU A 442 14.89 8.27 15.51
C GLU A 442 14.27 8.31 16.93
N MET A 443 13.24 7.48 17.16
CA MET A 443 12.52 7.34 18.43
C MET A 443 11.50 8.44 18.79
N ASP A 444 11.47 9.59 18.09
CA ASP A 444 10.37 10.57 18.24
C ASP A 444 9.28 10.31 17.19
N LEU A 445 8.42 9.32 17.49
CA LEU A 445 7.31 8.98 16.60
C LEU A 445 6.19 10.03 16.70
N SER A 446 6.39 11.16 16.04
CA SER A 446 5.41 12.23 15.96
C SER A 446 5.53 13.00 14.64
N PHE A 447 4.41 13.54 14.20
CA PHE A 447 4.30 14.35 12.99
C PHE A 447 3.52 15.62 13.26
N ASP A 448 3.92 16.72 12.62
CA ASP A 448 3.15 17.97 12.75
C ASP A 448 1.76 17.80 12.14
N ASN A 449 1.67 17.18 10.98
CA ASN A 449 0.41 16.97 10.28
C ASN A 449 0.25 15.49 9.86
N VAL A 450 -0.94 14.95 10.09
CA VAL A 450 -1.30 13.58 9.74
C VAL A 450 -2.48 13.61 8.79
N PHE A 451 -2.30 13.10 7.58
CA PHE A 451 -3.33 12.94 6.58
C PHE A 451 -3.73 11.47 6.52
N VAL A 452 -5.02 11.18 6.60
CA VAL A 452 -5.55 9.84 6.43
C VAL A 452 -6.49 9.83 5.23
N ASP A 453 -6.05 9.23 4.12
CA ASP A 453 -6.90 9.06 2.94
C ASP A 453 -7.76 7.80 3.08
N GLU A 454 -8.92 7.80 2.45
CA GLU A 454 -9.96 6.77 2.59
C GLU A 454 -10.31 6.49 4.07
N ALA A 455 -10.34 7.54 4.91
CA ALA A 455 -10.55 7.43 6.35
C ALA A 455 -11.89 6.76 6.72
N ALA A 456 -12.92 6.88 5.88
CA ALA A 456 -14.23 6.27 6.09
C ALA A 456 -14.21 4.72 6.04
N THR A 457 -13.20 4.12 5.42
CA THR A 457 -13.04 2.66 5.31
C THR A 457 -12.30 2.04 6.48
N SER A 458 -11.65 2.86 7.30
CA SER A 458 -10.86 2.41 8.43
C SER A 458 -11.73 2.12 9.65
N SER A 459 -11.35 1.09 10.43
CA SER A 459 -12.00 0.88 11.72
C SER A 459 -11.68 2.03 12.69
N PRO A 460 -12.54 2.33 13.67
CA PRO A 460 -12.27 3.37 14.66
C PRO A 460 -10.91 3.21 15.34
N LEU A 461 -10.57 2.00 15.75
CA LEU A 461 -9.32 1.71 16.42
C LEU A 461 -8.09 1.85 15.50
N ASP A 462 -8.24 1.58 14.21
CA ASP A 462 -7.16 1.77 13.23
C ASP A 462 -6.93 3.25 12.93
N LEU A 463 -7.98 4.07 12.96
CA LEU A 463 -7.84 5.53 12.83
C LEU A 463 -7.13 6.17 14.04
N PHE A 464 -7.34 5.64 15.25
CA PHE A 464 -6.63 6.14 16.42
C PHE A 464 -5.12 6.05 16.30
N ILE A 465 -4.60 5.05 15.55
CA ILE A 465 -3.16 4.84 15.43
C ILE A 465 -2.48 6.07 14.81
N PRO A 466 -2.78 6.49 13.54
CA PRO A 466 -2.18 7.69 12.99
C PRO A 466 -2.61 8.97 13.71
N MET A 467 -3.84 9.06 14.22
CA MET A 467 -4.30 10.24 14.95
C MET A 467 -3.51 10.50 16.25
N SER A 468 -3.09 9.43 16.96
CA SER A 468 -2.39 9.53 18.24
C SER A 468 -0.97 10.12 18.15
N ILE A 469 -0.40 10.19 16.95
CA ILE A 469 0.97 10.65 16.69
C ILE A 469 1.03 12.01 16.00
N SER A 470 -0.11 12.68 15.83
CA SER A 470 -0.19 14.04 15.29
C SER A 470 0.04 15.09 16.38
N LYS A 471 0.92 16.07 16.12
CA LYS A 471 1.19 17.20 17.03
C LYS A 471 0.30 18.40 16.80
N ARG A 472 -0.16 18.63 15.57
CA ARG A 472 -0.84 19.90 15.21
C ARG A 472 -2.15 19.70 14.49
N ARG A 473 -2.16 18.94 13.38
CA ARG A 473 -3.33 18.79 12.52
C ARG A 473 -3.56 17.34 12.13
N ILE A 474 -4.81 16.93 12.18
CA ILE A 474 -5.30 15.68 11.63
C ILE A 474 -6.22 16.00 10.49
N ILE A 475 -5.92 15.49 9.31
CA ILE A 475 -6.70 15.68 8.10
C ILE A 475 -7.28 14.34 7.69
N LEU A 476 -8.58 14.18 7.83
CA LEU A 476 -9.31 12.98 7.44
C LEU A 476 -9.97 13.22 6.09
N VAL A 477 -9.55 12.49 5.09
CA VAL A 477 -10.13 12.55 3.75
C VAL A 477 -10.83 11.21 3.47
N GLY A 478 -12.09 11.25 3.05
CA GLY A 478 -12.83 10.01 2.83
C GLY A 478 -14.23 10.24 2.31
N ASP A 479 -14.99 9.17 2.19
CA ASP A 479 -16.38 9.23 1.73
C ASP A 479 -17.24 8.19 2.44
N HIS A 480 -18.07 8.62 3.36
CA HIS A 480 -18.95 7.72 4.14
C HIS A 480 -20.13 7.18 3.33
N LYS A 481 -20.37 7.72 2.14
CA LYS A 481 -21.39 7.21 1.19
C LYS A 481 -20.82 6.09 0.29
N GLN A 482 -19.52 5.76 0.42
CA GLN A 482 -18.90 4.57 -0.17
C GLN A 482 -18.81 3.44 0.86
N LEU A 483 -18.05 2.36 0.54
CA LEU A 483 -18.00 1.19 1.44
C LEU A 483 -17.48 1.57 2.82
N PRO A 484 -18.24 1.29 3.88
CA PRO A 484 -17.76 1.45 5.25
C PRO A 484 -16.81 0.33 5.64
N ASN A 485 -16.17 0.45 6.79
CA ASN A 485 -15.45 -0.66 7.41
C ASN A 485 -16.42 -1.85 7.64
N ILE A 486 -15.97 -3.04 7.22
CA ILE A 486 -16.75 -4.26 7.41
C ILE A 486 -16.73 -4.65 8.89
N VAL A 487 -17.81 -4.43 9.59
CA VAL A 487 -18.03 -4.98 10.93
C VAL A 487 -18.56 -6.41 10.78
N ASN A 488 -18.01 -7.34 11.55
CA ASN A 488 -18.46 -8.72 11.52
C ASN A 488 -19.92 -8.80 11.97
N GLU A 489 -20.81 -9.35 11.14
CA GLU A 489 -22.25 -9.46 11.41
C GLU A 489 -22.54 -10.18 12.75
N ASN A 490 -21.71 -11.13 13.15
CA ASN A 490 -21.84 -11.82 14.43
C ASN A 490 -21.61 -10.85 15.60
N ILE A 491 -20.64 -9.94 15.49
CA ILE A 491 -20.37 -8.92 16.51
C ILE A 491 -21.55 -7.96 16.62
N VAL A 492 -22.13 -7.56 15.49
CA VAL A 492 -23.33 -6.70 15.48
C VAL A 492 -24.50 -7.42 16.15
N GLN A 493 -24.74 -8.69 15.83
CA GLN A 493 -25.80 -9.50 16.47
C GLN A 493 -25.56 -9.70 17.95
N ASP A 494 -24.32 -9.95 18.38
CA ASP A 494 -24.00 -10.12 19.82
C ASP A 494 -24.20 -8.80 20.57
N ILE A 495 -23.87 -7.67 19.95
CA ILE A 495 -24.15 -6.34 20.52
C ILE A 495 -25.63 -6.07 20.56
N GLU A 496 -26.39 -6.32 19.49
CA GLU A 496 -27.86 -6.16 19.47
C GLU A 496 -28.55 -7.07 20.52
N ASN A 497 -28.07 -8.28 20.71
CA ASN A 497 -28.55 -9.18 21.73
C ASN A 497 -28.19 -8.71 23.16
N GLY A 498 -27.00 -8.17 23.35
CA GLY A 498 -26.56 -7.55 24.62
C GLY A 498 -27.34 -6.28 24.96
N ILE A 499 -27.70 -5.48 23.94
CA ILE A 499 -28.49 -4.24 24.06
C ILE A 499 -29.92 -4.52 24.53
N LYS A 500 -30.53 -5.62 24.10
CA LYS A 500 -31.89 -6.03 24.55
C LYS A 500 -31.98 -6.30 26.05
N THR A 501 -30.86 -6.40 26.75
CA THR A 501 -30.75 -6.70 28.18
C THR A 501 -30.45 -5.51 29.10
N GLY A 502 -30.23 -4.29 28.59
CA GLY A 502 -30.09 -3.08 29.41
C GLY A 502 -29.27 -1.92 28.79
N ASN A 503 -29.79 -0.71 28.81
CA ASN A 503 -29.20 0.59 28.39
C ASN A 503 -28.85 0.71 26.91
N SER A 504 -29.84 0.68 26.06
CA SER A 504 -29.65 0.39 24.61
C SER A 504 -29.59 1.57 23.67
N SER A 505 -30.10 2.76 23.99
CA SER A 505 -30.27 3.83 22.97
C SER A 505 -28.99 4.50 22.51
N GLU A 506 -28.02 4.75 23.40
CA GLU A 506 -26.76 5.40 23.07
C GLU A 506 -25.79 4.50 22.31
N ILE A 507 -25.78 3.20 22.64
CA ILE A 507 -24.91 2.22 22.00
C ILE A 507 -25.37 1.93 20.57
N GLU A 508 -26.68 1.86 20.32
CA GLU A 508 -27.27 1.66 18.99
C GLU A 508 -26.91 2.79 17.99
N GLU A 509 -26.91 4.03 18.45
CA GLU A 509 -26.53 5.19 17.65
C GLU A 509 -25.04 5.16 17.25
N HIS A 510 -24.17 4.75 18.16
CA HIS A 510 -22.73 4.68 17.92
C HIS A 510 -22.32 3.57 16.92
N PHE A 511 -23.11 2.53 16.76
CA PHE A 511 -22.85 1.45 15.79
C PHE A 511 -23.51 1.69 14.42
N LYS A 512 -24.48 2.58 14.32
CA LYS A 512 -25.14 2.93 13.05
C LYS A 512 -24.25 3.78 12.13
N PHE A 513 -23.33 4.55 12.70
CA PHE A 513 -22.48 5.47 11.95
C PHE A 513 -21.02 5.02 11.96
N THR A 514 -20.33 5.25 10.84
CA THR A 514 -18.86 5.11 10.81
C THR A 514 -18.25 6.21 11.70
N MET A 515 -17.05 5.94 12.27
CA MET A 515 -16.33 6.97 13.03
C MET A 515 -16.16 8.27 12.24
N PHE A 516 -15.90 8.15 10.93
CA PHE A 516 -15.78 9.31 10.04
C PHE A 516 -17.03 10.18 10.04
N GLN A 517 -18.21 9.58 9.98
CA GLN A 517 -19.49 10.31 10.03
C GLN A 517 -19.76 10.91 11.41
N MET A 518 -19.41 10.19 12.47
CA MET A 518 -19.51 10.74 13.84
C MET A 518 -18.63 11.99 14.00
N LEU A 519 -17.41 11.94 13.48
CA LEU A 519 -16.50 13.09 13.53
C LEU A 519 -17.01 14.27 12.69
N ILE A 520 -17.66 14.04 11.53
CA ILE A 520 -18.34 15.08 10.76
C ILE A 520 -19.39 15.79 11.62
N ASN A 521 -20.25 15.04 12.31
CA ASN A 521 -21.31 15.63 13.13
C ASN A 521 -20.71 16.47 14.29
N LYS A 522 -19.69 15.92 14.96
CA LYS A 522 -18.96 16.62 16.03
C LYS A 522 -18.25 17.90 15.52
N ALA A 523 -17.63 17.83 14.37
CA ALA A 523 -16.99 18.97 13.73
C ALA A 523 -18.00 20.09 13.46
N ARG A 524 -19.17 19.76 12.91
CA ARG A 524 -20.26 20.71 12.66
C ARG A 524 -20.83 21.34 13.96
N GLU A 525 -20.82 20.59 15.06
CA GLU A 525 -21.17 21.12 16.38
C GLU A 525 -20.12 22.13 16.89
N LEU A 526 -18.83 21.78 16.73
CA LEU A 526 -17.72 22.67 17.11
C LEU A 526 -17.68 23.94 16.28
N GLU A 527 -17.89 23.86 14.96
CA GLU A 527 -17.98 25.02 14.06
C GLU A 527 -18.99 26.05 14.56
N LYS A 528 -20.14 25.60 15.10
CA LYS A 528 -21.17 26.50 15.69
C LYS A 528 -20.72 27.14 16.99
N LYS A 529 -19.76 26.54 17.71
CA LYS A 529 -19.29 27.02 19.02
C LYS A 529 -18.10 27.97 18.91
N ASP A 530 -17.17 27.71 18.00
CA ASP A 530 -15.89 28.43 17.88
C ASP A 530 -15.67 29.11 16.52
N GLY A 531 -16.56 28.92 15.55
CA GLY A 531 -16.48 29.57 14.24
C GLY A 531 -15.42 28.98 13.29
N HIS A 532 -14.59 28.01 13.76
CA HIS A 532 -13.59 27.38 12.90
C HIS A 532 -14.23 26.35 11.97
N LYS A 533 -14.18 26.59 10.67
CA LYS A 533 -14.65 25.61 9.66
C LYS A 533 -13.73 24.41 9.62
N ARG A 534 -14.29 23.22 9.75
CA ARG A 534 -13.56 21.94 9.81
C ARG A 534 -14.02 20.91 8.79
N VAL A 535 -15.23 21.09 8.25
CA VAL A 535 -15.86 20.11 7.35
C VAL A 535 -16.19 20.75 6.01
N ILE A 536 -15.87 20.06 4.94
CA ILE A 536 -16.32 20.42 3.60
C ILE A 536 -16.59 19.16 2.79
N THR A 537 -17.64 19.20 1.96
CA THR A 537 -17.91 18.20 0.94
C THR A 537 -17.52 18.74 -0.41
N LEU A 538 -16.67 18.00 -1.13
CA LEU A 538 -16.27 18.32 -2.49
C LEU A 538 -17.44 18.02 -3.44
N ASN A 539 -17.77 18.96 -4.31
CA ASN A 539 -18.95 18.88 -5.16
C ASN A 539 -18.66 18.78 -6.66
N SER A 540 -17.42 18.87 -7.08
CA SER A 540 -17.05 18.86 -8.51
C SER A 540 -16.33 17.56 -8.86
N GLN A 541 -16.95 16.70 -9.67
CA GLN A 541 -16.36 15.44 -10.15
C GLN A 541 -15.72 15.61 -11.54
N PHE A 542 -14.56 15.00 -11.75
CA PHE A 542 -13.77 15.08 -12.98
C PHE A 542 -13.51 13.71 -13.62
N ARG A 543 -14.03 12.64 -13.01
CA ARG A 543 -13.78 11.25 -13.40
C ARG A 543 -14.69 10.80 -14.54
N MET A 544 -16.00 10.99 -14.36
CA MET A 544 -17.02 10.34 -15.16
C MET A 544 -17.62 11.28 -16.21
N HIS A 545 -18.14 10.70 -17.27
CA HIS A 545 -19.05 11.39 -18.20
C HIS A 545 -20.13 12.16 -17.41
N PRO A 546 -20.48 13.40 -17.77
CA PRO A 546 -21.41 14.23 -16.99
C PRO A 546 -22.74 13.54 -16.65
N GLU A 547 -23.29 12.79 -17.59
CA GLU A 547 -24.56 12.09 -17.39
C GLU A 547 -24.45 10.91 -16.39
N LEU A 548 -23.30 10.25 -16.33
CA LEU A 548 -23.01 9.25 -15.29
C LEU A 548 -22.78 9.93 -13.94
N GLY A 549 -22.13 11.09 -13.94
CA GLY A 549 -22.00 11.94 -12.77
C GLY A 549 -23.33 12.34 -12.17
N ASN A 550 -24.33 12.67 -13.00
CA ASN A 550 -25.69 12.99 -12.56
C ASN A 550 -26.41 11.81 -11.88
N ILE A 551 -26.13 10.58 -12.31
CA ILE A 551 -26.67 9.37 -11.65
C ILE A 551 -26.05 9.21 -10.27
N VAL A 552 -24.73 9.36 -10.17
CA VAL A 552 -23.98 9.23 -8.90
C VAL A 552 -24.33 10.41 -7.95
N SER A 553 -24.63 11.58 -8.47
CA SER A 553 -25.03 12.76 -7.71
C SER A 553 -26.22 12.51 -6.78
N ASP A 554 -27.12 11.57 -7.13
CA ASP A 554 -28.28 11.25 -6.30
C ASP A 554 -27.90 10.72 -4.89
N PHE A 555 -26.74 10.08 -4.75
CA PHE A 555 -26.24 9.63 -3.45
C PHE A 555 -25.78 10.79 -2.55
N TYR A 556 -25.56 11.97 -3.12
CA TYR A 556 -24.98 13.16 -2.45
C TYR A 556 -25.91 14.36 -2.39
N GLN A 557 -27.21 14.13 -2.60
CA GLN A 557 -28.20 15.22 -2.60
C GLN A 557 -28.27 15.98 -1.28
N GLU A 558 -28.09 15.28 -0.15
CA GLU A 558 -28.07 15.86 1.18
C GLU A 558 -26.88 16.83 1.38
N GLU A 559 -25.80 16.60 0.64
CA GLU A 559 -24.58 17.40 0.65
C GLU A 559 -24.52 18.42 -0.50
N GLY A 560 -25.64 18.62 -1.23
CA GLY A 560 -25.73 19.58 -2.33
C GLY A 560 -25.47 19.00 -3.72
N GLY A 561 -25.29 17.68 -3.83
CA GLY A 561 -25.08 16.97 -5.08
C GLY A 561 -23.72 17.15 -5.70
N LEU A 562 -23.52 16.57 -6.90
CA LEU A 562 -22.27 16.63 -7.67
C LEU A 562 -22.44 17.41 -8.96
N TYR A 563 -21.46 18.23 -9.27
CA TYR A 563 -21.34 18.96 -10.53
C TYR A 563 -20.22 18.36 -11.39
N SER A 564 -20.43 18.30 -12.71
CA SER A 564 -19.46 17.77 -13.66
C SER A 564 -18.94 18.91 -14.56
N PRO A 565 -17.76 19.52 -14.24
CA PRO A 565 -17.25 20.66 -15.00
C PRO A 565 -16.67 20.30 -16.37
N ARG A 566 -16.29 19.04 -16.60
CA ARG A 566 -15.75 18.57 -17.88
C ARG A 566 -16.88 18.34 -18.90
N PRO A 567 -16.71 18.76 -20.17
CA PRO A 567 -17.69 18.51 -21.20
C PRO A 567 -17.75 17.02 -21.58
N ALA A 568 -18.89 16.56 -22.07
CA ALA A 568 -19.11 15.16 -22.48
C ALA A 568 -18.11 14.67 -23.53
N VAL A 569 -17.65 15.55 -24.42
CA VAL A 569 -16.67 15.22 -25.48
C VAL A 569 -15.33 14.69 -24.93
N ASP A 570 -14.94 15.05 -23.72
CA ASP A 570 -13.72 14.57 -23.08
C ASP A 570 -13.77 13.07 -22.74
N PHE A 571 -14.95 12.48 -22.80
CA PHE A 571 -15.21 11.08 -22.43
C PHE A 571 -15.57 10.20 -23.63
N ASN A 572 -15.29 10.67 -24.84
CA ASN A 572 -15.51 9.88 -26.05
C ASN A 572 -14.67 8.59 -26.02
N HIS A 573 -15.21 7.53 -26.61
CA HIS A 573 -14.58 6.22 -26.72
C HIS A 573 -14.96 5.54 -28.04
N ASN A 574 -14.19 4.54 -28.43
CA ASN A 574 -14.45 3.72 -29.63
C ASN A 574 -14.76 2.26 -29.23
N TYR A 575 -15.58 2.06 -28.19
CA TYR A 575 -15.88 0.74 -27.68
C TYR A 575 -17.01 0.07 -28.48
N ALA A 576 -16.66 -0.85 -29.35
CA ALA A 576 -17.57 -1.64 -30.19
C ALA A 576 -18.67 -0.78 -30.85
N CYS A 577 -19.87 -1.34 -31.04
CA CYS A 577 -21.04 -0.66 -31.58
C CYS A 577 -21.61 0.45 -30.65
N LEU A 578 -21.00 0.69 -29.50
CA LEU A 578 -21.45 1.64 -28.48
C LEU A 578 -20.77 3.01 -28.55
N LYS A 579 -20.15 3.35 -29.67
CA LYS A 579 -19.52 4.65 -29.90
C LYS A 579 -20.48 5.78 -29.50
N ASP A 580 -19.94 6.77 -28.74
CA ASP A 580 -20.67 7.94 -28.26
C ASP A 580 -21.79 7.65 -27.24
N LYS A 581 -21.94 6.41 -26.78
CA LYS A 581 -22.85 6.05 -25.69
C LYS A 581 -22.09 6.04 -24.35
N TYR A 582 -22.66 6.63 -23.33
CA TYR A 582 -22.10 6.63 -21.97
C TYR A 582 -22.75 5.58 -21.06
N LEU A 583 -23.89 5.03 -21.47
CA LEU A 583 -24.70 4.09 -20.72
C LEU A 583 -25.32 3.06 -21.68
N TYR A 584 -25.35 1.79 -21.28
CA TYR A 584 -25.97 0.72 -22.05
C TYR A 584 -26.49 -0.39 -21.14
N TRP A 585 -27.53 -1.12 -21.59
CA TRP A 585 -28.10 -2.25 -20.88
C TRP A 585 -28.14 -3.49 -21.77
N ILE A 586 -27.49 -4.56 -21.36
CA ILE A 586 -27.57 -5.90 -21.94
C ILE A 586 -28.69 -6.64 -21.19
N ASP A 587 -29.86 -6.83 -21.85
CA ASP A 587 -31.00 -7.46 -21.20
C ASP A 587 -30.85 -8.99 -21.14
N VAL A 588 -31.01 -9.53 -19.95
CA VAL A 588 -30.99 -10.96 -19.62
C VAL A 588 -32.28 -11.31 -18.90
N PRO A 589 -33.40 -11.54 -19.65
CA PRO A 589 -34.70 -11.74 -19.04
C PRO A 589 -34.76 -13.00 -18.15
N TRP A 590 -35.54 -12.95 -17.10
CA TRP A 590 -35.67 -14.04 -16.11
C TRP A 590 -36.07 -15.39 -16.72
N ASN A 591 -36.83 -15.40 -17.80
CA ASN A 591 -37.28 -16.61 -18.49
C ASN A 591 -36.24 -17.24 -19.43
N LYS A 592 -35.10 -16.56 -19.66
CA LYS A 592 -33.99 -17.06 -20.47
C LYS A 592 -32.73 -17.32 -19.62
N GLY A 593 -32.57 -16.66 -18.50
CA GLY A 593 -31.44 -16.79 -17.60
C GLY A 593 -31.83 -17.46 -16.28
N GLU A 594 -31.05 -18.46 -15.83
CA GLU A 594 -31.25 -19.09 -14.54
C GLU A 594 -30.28 -18.54 -13.50
N MET A 595 -30.82 -18.07 -12.39
CA MET A 595 -30.05 -17.70 -11.23
C MET A 595 -29.86 -18.90 -10.31
N TYR A 596 -28.61 -19.27 -10.06
CA TYR A 596 -28.27 -20.31 -9.08
C TYR A 596 -27.83 -19.68 -7.79
N ARG A 597 -28.41 -20.18 -6.67
CA ARG A 597 -27.97 -19.84 -5.31
C ARG A 597 -27.21 -21.02 -4.72
N ASN A 598 -25.98 -20.80 -4.30
CA ASN A 598 -25.22 -21.77 -3.56
C ASN A 598 -25.78 -21.89 -2.13
N VAL A 599 -26.22 -23.09 -1.74
CA VAL A 599 -26.88 -23.33 -0.44
C VAL A 599 -25.90 -23.11 0.72
N GLY A 600 -24.62 -23.47 0.57
CA GLY A 600 -23.59 -23.32 1.61
C GLY A 600 -23.10 -21.90 1.79
N SER A 601 -22.65 -21.25 0.70
CA SER A 601 -22.04 -19.91 0.74
C SER A 601 -23.04 -18.76 0.62
N ARG A 602 -24.32 -19.04 0.33
CA ARG A 602 -25.35 -18.06 -0.05
C ARG A 602 -24.99 -17.18 -1.25
N SER A 603 -23.89 -17.49 -1.94
CA SER A 603 -23.46 -16.80 -3.15
C SER A 603 -24.40 -17.10 -4.32
N ARG A 604 -24.46 -16.20 -5.30
CA ARG A 604 -25.34 -16.33 -6.47
C ARG A 604 -24.53 -16.25 -7.73
N LYS A 605 -25.02 -16.87 -8.82
CA LYS A 605 -24.47 -16.78 -10.14
C LYS A 605 -25.55 -16.86 -11.22
N ASN A 606 -25.29 -16.20 -12.34
CA ASN A 606 -26.09 -16.25 -13.58
C ASN A 606 -25.13 -16.48 -14.74
N ARG A 607 -25.24 -17.67 -15.37
CA ARG A 607 -24.35 -18.07 -16.46
C ARG A 607 -24.60 -17.25 -17.72
N LEU A 608 -25.86 -16.94 -18.02
CA LEU A 608 -26.20 -16.19 -19.21
C LEU A 608 -25.64 -14.76 -19.17
N GLU A 609 -25.70 -14.07 -18.01
CA GLU A 609 -25.04 -12.79 -17.84
C GLU A 609 -23.54 -12.89 -18.12
N ALA A 610 -22.87 -13.92 -17.57
CA ALA A 610 -21.44 -14.12 -17.78
C ALA A 610 -21.09 -14.38 -19.26
N GLU A 611 -21.88 -15.18 -19.95
CA GLU A 611 -21.69 -15.48 -21.37
C GLU A 611 -21.92 -14.23 -22.25
N ARG A 612 -22.96 -13.43 -21.95
CA ARG A 612 -23.23 -12.18 -22.68
C ARG A 612 -22.12 -11.14 -22.47
N ILE A 613 -21.61 -11.01 -21.23
CA ILE A 613 -20.45 -10.15 -20.95
C ILE A 613 -19.23 -10.59 -21.76
N ALA A 614 -18.89 -11.88 -21.72
CA ALA A 614 -17.73 -12.40 -22.42
C ALA A 614 -17.87 -12.26 -23.95
N GLN A 615 -19.06 -12.48 -24.50
CA GLN A 615 -19.37 -12.29 -25.93
C GLN A 615 -19.18 -10.82 -26.33
N HIS A 616 -19.79 -9.90 -25.60
CA HIS A 616 -19.74 -8.47 -25.90
C HIS A 616 -18.29 -7.90 -25.79
N ILE A 617 -17.50 -8.40 -24.86
CA ILE A 617 -16.07 -8.05 -24.75
C ILE A 617 -15.31 -8.60 -25.96
N GLU A 618 -15.54 -9.85 -26.37
CA GLU A 618 -14.89 -10.43 -27.54
C GLU A 618 -15.22 -9.64 -28.83
N GLU A 619 -16.48 -9.27 -29.01
CA GLU A 619 -16.93 -8.42 -30.12
C GLU A 619 -16.23 -7.05 -30.12
N ALA A 620 -16.12 -6.43 -28.94
CA ALA A 620 -15.41 -5.16 -28.78
C ALA A 620 -13.92 -5.25 -29.08
N LEU A 621 -13.25 -6.31 -28.60
CA LEU A 621 -11.81 -6.52 -28.79
C LEU A 621 -11.45 -6.87 -30.25
N ASN A 622 -12.38 -7.43 -31.02
CA ASN A 622 -12.21 -7.76 -32.42
C ASN A 622 -12.55 -6.60 -33.39
N ASP A 623 -13.00 -5.46 -32.86
CA ASP A 623 -13.25 -4.26 -33.64
C ASP A 623 -11.93 -3.51 -33.91
N ASP A 624 -11.59 -3.29 -35.19
CA ASP A 624 -10.36 -2.59 -35.60
C ASP A 624 -10.27 -1.14 -35.06
N SER A 625 -11.40 -0.55 -34.67
CA SER A 625 -11.44 0.80 -34.06
C SER A 625 -11.23 0.82 -32.54
N TYR A 626 -11.09 -0.34 -31.90
CA TYR A 626 -10.89 -0.45 -30.46
C TYR A 626 -9.57 0.22 -30.02
N ASN A 627 -9.66 1.12 -29.05
CA ASN A 627 -8.55 1.97 -28.63
C ASN A 627 -8.03 1.64 -27.21
N LYS A 628 -7.91 0.35 -26.90
CA LYS A 628 -7.33 -0.17 -25.65
C LYS A 628 -7.93 0.46 -24.37
N GLU A 629 -9.25 0.68 -24.34
CA GLU A 629 -9.95 1.10 -23.13
C GLU A 629 -9.78 0.04 -22.02
N SER A 630 -9.49 0.49 -20.80
CA SER A 630 -9.45 -0.39 -19.64
C SER A 630 -10.83 -0.88 -19.24
N ILE A 631 -10.97 -2.18 -18.90
CA ILE A 631 -12.25 -2.85 -18.64
C ILE A 631 -12.35 -3.30 -17.18
N GLY A 632 -13.39 -2.86 -16.49
CA GLY A 632 -13.77 -3.38 -15.18
C GLY A 632 -15.03 -4.23 -15.25
N ILE A 633 -15.04 -5.43 -14.65
CA ILE A 633 -16.25 -6.27 -14.57
C ILE A 633 -16.61 -6.46 -13.10
N ILE A 634 -17.66 -5.78 -12.68
CA ILE A 634 -18.12 -5.71 -11.29
C ILE A 634 -19.33 -6.61 -11.10
N THR A 635 -19.33 -7.38 -10.02
CA THR A 635 -20.51 -8.11 -9.57
C THR A 635 -20.61 -8.10 -8.04
N PHE A 636 -21.74 -8.56 -7.50
CA PHE A 636 -22.02 -8.56 -6.05
C PHE A 636 -21.71 -9.90 -5.38
N TYR A 637 -21.31 -10.92 -6.14
CA TYR A 637 -21.16 -12.30 -5.66
C TYR A 637 -19.89 -12.96 -6.17
N LYS A 638 -19.18 -13.66 -5.26
CA LYS A 638 -17.94 -14.38 -5.59
C LYS A 638 -18.13 -15.49 -6.63
N ASP A 639 -19.26 -16.23 -6.57
CA ASP A 639 -19.52 -17.30 -7.54
C ASP A 639 -19.76 -16.72 -8.95
N GLN A 640 -20.34 -15.51 -9.06
CA GLN A 640 -20.47 -14.82 -10.35
C GLN A 640 -19.11 -14.39 -10.92
N VAL A 641 -18.18 -13.93 -10.05
CA VAL A 641 -16.81 -13.63 -10.49
C VAL A 641 -16.17 -14.85 -11.16
N GLN A 642 -16.28 -16.03 -10.55
CA GLN A 642 -15.72 -17.26 -11.13
C GLN A 642 -16.43 -17.65 -12.43
N THR A 643 -17.75 -17.49 -12.49
CA THR A 643 -18.53 -17.78 -13.70
C THR A 643 -18.15 -16.87 -14.87
N ILE A 644 -17.92 -15.58 -14.62
CA ILE A 644 -17.45 -14.63 -15.63
C ILE A 644 -16.03 -14.99 -16.09
N LYS A 645 -15.12 -15.30 -15.17
CA LYS A 645 -13.75 -15.74 -15.50
C LYS A 645 -13.76 -17.00 -16.38
N GLU A 646 -14.61 -17.98 -16.05
CA GLU A 646 -14.79 -19.19 -16.87
C GLU A 646 -15.29 -18.87 -18.29
N ALA A 647 -16.24 -17.94 -18.44
CA ALA A 647 -16.75 -17.52 -19.74
C ALA A 647 -15.68 -16.82 -20.60
N LEU A 648 -14.86 -15.94 -19.99
CA LEU A 648 -13.76 -15.26 -20.66
C LEU A 648 -12.62 -16.23 -21.04
N ARG A 649 -12.31 -17.21 -20.17
CA ARG A 649 -11.33 -18.26 -20.50
C ARG A 649 -11.76 -19.13 -21.68
N LYS A 650 -13.04 -19.51 -21.75
CA LYS A 650 -13.58 -20.27 -22.88
C LYS A 650 -13.42 -19.56 -24.23
N ARG A 651 -13.38 -18.23 -24.22
CA ARG A 651 -13.18 -17.38 -25.40
C ARG A 651 -11.71 -17.01 -25.62
N GLY A 652 -10.79 -17.50 -24.78
CA GLY A 652 -9.37 -17.22 -24.91
C GLY A 652 -8.96 -15.77 -24.62
N ILE A 653 -9.79 -15.01 -23.90
CA ILE A 653 -9.50 -13.62 -23.55
C ILE A 653 -8.52 -13.58 -22.37
N ILE A 654 -8.69 -14.45 -21.37
CA ILE A 654 -7.81 -14.59 -20.23
C ILE A 654 -7.34 -16.05 -20.05
N ASN A 655 -6.18 -16.25 -19.39
CA ASN A 655 -5.62 -17.57 -19.07
C ASN A 655 -6.12 -18.12 -17.72
N ILE A 656 -5.52 -19.23 -17.26
CA ILE A 656 -5.86 -19.86 -15.97
C ILE A 656 -5.45 -18.96 -14.79
N GLN A 657 -4.44 -18.13 -14.94
CA GLN A 657 -3.96 -17.15 -13.97
C GLN A 657 -4.80 -15.84 -13.96
N ASP A 658 -5.82 -15.75 -14.79
CA ASP A 658 -6.67 -14.56 -15.00
C ASP A 658 -5.97 -13.40 -15.70
N GLU A 659 -4.88 -13.67 -16.41
CA GLU A 659 -4.14 -12.70 -17.20
C GLU A 659 -4.61 -12.71 -18.67
N PRO A 660 -4.64 -11.56 -19.34
CA PRO A 660 -4.94 -11.47 -20.77
C PRO A 660 -3.97 -12.30 -21.61
N THR A 661 -4.46 -12.88 -22.72
CA THR A 661 -3.69 -13.83 -23.56
C THR A 661 -3.65 -13.45 -25.02
N GLY A 662 -2.66 -13.96 -25.75
CA GLY A 662 -2.57 -13.84 -27.20
C GLY A 662 -2.55 -12.38 -27.66
N ASN A 663 -3.49 -12.00 -28.54
CA ASN A 663 -3.61 -10.63 -29.05
C ASN A 663 -4.09 -9.61 -28.00
N TYR A 664 -4.47 -10.07 -26.81
CA TYR A 664 -5.03 -9.25 -25.72
C TYR A 664 -4.06 -8.97 -24.59
N MET A 665 -2.76 -9.27 -24.75
CA MET A 665 -1.75 -9.10 -23.68
C MET A 665 -1.66 -7.68 -23.09
N ASP A 666 -2.00 -6.66 -23.87
CA ASP A 666 -1.98 -5.26 -23.42
C ASP A 666 -3.33 -4.80 -22.83
N LEU A 667 -4.31 -5.71 -22.69
CA LEU A 667 -5.62 -5.37 -22.15
C LEU A 667 -5.55 -5.20 -20.63
N GLU A 668 -5.90 -4.01 -20.14
CA GLU A 668 -6.12 -3.79 -18.72
C GLU A 668 -7.54 -4.25 -18.35
N ILE A 669 -7.67 -5.41 -17.70
CA ILE A 669 -8.95 -5.97 -17.27
C ILE A 669 -8.93 -6.38 -15.81
N LEU A 670 -9.98 -6.03 -15.07
CA LEU A 670 -10.20 -6.48 -13.71
C LEU A 670 -11.59 -7.08 -13.55
N ILE A 671 -11.66 -8.28 -12.93
CA ILE A 671 -12.90 -8.98 -12.65
C ILE A 671 -13.01 -9.22 -11.16
N GLY A 672 -14.05 -8.71 -10.52
CA GLY A 672 -14.14 -8.82 -9.06
C GLY A 672 -15.50 -8.45 -8.48
N THR A 673 -15.61 -8.63 -7.16
CA THR A 673 -16.71 -8.06 -6.40
C THR A 673 -16.48 -6.56 -6.20
N VAL A 674 -17.54 -5.83 -5.85
CA VAL A 674 -17.50 -4.37 -5.63
C VAL A 674 -16.34 -3.95 -4.73
N ASP A 675 -16.02 -4.74 -3.69
CA ASP A 675 -14.91 -4.46 -2.75
C ASP A 675 -13.53 -4.42 -3.42
N ALA A 676 -13.32 -5.22 -4.49
CA ALA A 676 -12.07 -5.25 -5.24
C ALA A 676 -11.84 -4.01 -6.11
N PHE A 677 -12.92 -3.24 -6.36
CA PHE A 677 -12.90 -2.04 -7.20
C PHE A 677 -12.77 -0.74 -6.42
N GLN A 678 -12.75 -0.81 -5.09
CA GLN A 678 -12.57 0.39 -4.27
C GLN A 678 -11.23 1.06 -4.54
N GLY A 679 -11.24 2.36 -4.82
CA GLY A 679 -10.04 3.13 -5.19
C GLY A 679 -9.63 3.03 -6.65
N LYS A 680 -10.19 2.10 -7.43
CA LYS A 680 -9.85 1.87 -8.85
C LYS A 680 -10.85 2.54 -9.80
N GLU A 681 -10.44 2.74 -11.06
CA GLU A 681 -11.29 3.31 -12.12
C GLU A 681 -10.91 2.74 -13.48
N PHE A 682 -11.90 2.59 -14.37
CA PHE A 682 -11.78 1.99 -15.68
C PHE A 682 -12.51 2.83 -16.72
N ASP A 683 -12.09 2.74 -17.98
CA ASP A 683 -12.81 3.43 -19.07
C ASP A 683 -14.20 2.86 -19.27
N VAL A 684 -14.31 1.54 -19.30
CA VAL A 684 -15.56 0.78 -19.50
C VAL A 684 -15.80 -0.11 -18.29
N VAL A 685 -17.00 -0.07 -17.73
CA VAL A 685 -17.39 -0.93 -16.62
C VAL A 685 -18.64 -1.73 -16.97
N TYR A 686 -18.53 -3.04 -16.83
CA TYR A 686 -19.66 -3.96 -16.81
C TYR A 686 -20.14 -4.17 -15.38
N LEU A 687 -21.46 -4.05 -15.18
CA LEU A 687 -22.09 -4.31 -13.89
C LEU A 687 -23.06 -5.48 -14.02
N SER A 688 -22.64 -6.67 -13.56
CA SER A 688 -23.45 -7.89 -13.57
C SER A 688 -24.36 -7.92 -12.34
N MET A 689 -25.67 -7.87 -12.55
CA MET A 689 -26.68 -7.77 -11.50
C MET A 689 -26.91 -9.11 -10.80
N THR A 690 -26.82 -10.23 -11.53
CA THR A 690 -27.06 -11.60 -11.05
C THR A 690 -28.51 -11.86 -10.59
N TYR A 691 -29.38 -10.87 -10.75
CA TYR A 691 -30.77 -10.92 -10.27
C TYR A 691 -31.75 -11.15 -11.38
N VAL A 692 -32.54 -12.22 -11.25
CA VAL A 692 -33.66 -12.51 -12.12
C VAL A 692 -34.84 -13.02 -11.27
N PHE A 693 -36.02 -12.41 -11.43
CA PHE A 693 -37.27 -12.91 -10.86
C PHE A 693 -38.43 -12.42 -11.69
N ASN A 694 -39.56 -13.16 -11.62
CA ASN A 694 -40.75 -12.77 -12.33
C ASN A 694 -41.42 -11.56 -11.65
N VAL A 695 -41.41 -10.40 -12.32
CA VAL A 695 -41.98 -9.15 -11.76
C VAL A 695 -43.53 -9.22 -11.61
N GLN A 696 -44.18 -10.18 -12.24
CA GLN A 696 -45.63 -10.42 -12.07
C GLN A 696 -45.94 -11.14 -10.76
N ASP A 697 -44.94 -11.75 -10.12
CA ASP A 697 -45.12 -12.31 -8.79
C ASP A 697 -45.01 -11.20 -7.74
N ILE A 698 -46.15 -10.80 -7.20
CA ILE A 698 -46.27 -9.73 -6.19
C ILE A 698 -45.45 -10.02 -4.93
N ASN A 699 -45.27 -11.28 -4.58
CA ASN A 699 -44.51 -11.71 -3.42
C ASN A 699 -43.00 -11.71 -3.67
N ALA A 700 -42.54 -11.80 -4.92
CA ALA A 700 -41.14 -11.77 -5.31
C ALA A 700 -40.52 -10.37 -5.28
N CYS A 701 -41.33 -9.30 -5.34
CA CYS A 701 -40.87 -7.91 -5.47
C CYS A 701 -40.76 -7.18 -4.11
N ASN A 702 -40.11 -7.76 -3.12
CA ASN A 702 -39.86 -7.13 -1.82
C ASN A 702 -38.39 -6.67 -1.69
N LYS A 703 -38.07 -5.95 -0.60
CA LYS A 703 -36.71 -5.49 -0.32
C LYS A 703 -35.69 -6.64 -0.30
N GLU A 704 -36.08 -7.81 0.20
CA GLU A 704 -35.22 -8.98 0.31
C GLU A 704 -34.89 -9.59 -1.07
N ALA A 705 -35.77 -9.42 -2.06
CA ALA A 705 -35.52 -9.87 -3.42
C ALA A 705 -34.30 -9.20 -4.04
N TYR A 706 -34.10 -7.90 -3.82
CA TYR A 706 -32.94 -7.16 -4.32
C TYR A 706 -31.67 -7.37 -3.46
N SER A 707 -31.79 -7.95 -2.24
CA SER A 707 -30.67 -8.37 -1.37
C SER A 707 -29.55 -7.32 -1.27
N ARG A 708 -28.32 -7.63 -1.76
CA ARG A 708 -27.15 -6.71 -1.66
C ARG A 708 -27.32 -5.43 -2.45
N LEU A 709 -28.16 -5.39 -3.47
CA LEU A 709 -28.40 -4.21 -4.30
C LEU A 709 -29.13 -3.08 -3.55
N VAL A 710 -29.80 -3.38 -2.44
CA VAL A 710 -30.46 -2.35 -1.60
C VAL A 710 -29.50 -1.58 -0.71
N ILE A 711 -28.22 -1.96 -0.67
CA ILE A 711 -27.19 -1.28 0.14
C ILE A 711 -26.64 -0.09 -0.66
N PRO A 712 -26.98 1.17 -0.28
CA PRO A 712 -26.65 2.34 -1.08
C PRO A 712 -25.15 2.51 -1.29
N ASN A 713 -24.36 2.28 -0.25
CA ASN A 713 -22.90 2.44 -0.29
C ASN A 713 -22.23 1.47 -1.28
N LEU A 714 -22.73 0.21 -1.29
CA LEU A 714 -22.23 -0.81 -2.23
C LEU A 714 -22.55 -0.44 -3.66
N LEU A 715 -23.78 0.04 -3.88
CA LEU A 715 -24.24 0.46 -5.20
C LEU A 715 -23.52 1.73 -5.68
N ASN A 716 -23.33 2.70 -4.80
CA ASN A 716 -22.56 3.92 -5.11
C ASN A 716 -21.15 3.59 -5.61
N VAL A 717 -20.45 2.68 -4.95
CA VAL A 717 -19.12 2.23 -5.42
C VAL A 717 -19.25 1.55 -6.79
N ALA A 718 -20.21 0.65 -6.96
CA ALA A 718 -20.36 -0.10 -8.21
C ALA A 718 -20.62 0.80 -9.43
N VAL A 719 -21.46 1.85 -9.28
CA VAL A 719 -21.83 2.77 -10.38
C VAL A 719 -20.94 4.01 -10.48
N SER A 720 -19.81 4.05 -9.80
CA SER A 720 -18.88 5.18 -9.83
C SER A 720 -17.45 4.82 -10.24
N ARG A 721 -17.25 3.63 -10.81
CA ARG A 721 -15.90 3.15 -11.22
C ARG A 721 -15.56 3.46 -12.67
N GLN A 722 -16.56 3.69 -13.51
CA GLN A 722 -16.38 4.01 -14.92
C GLN A 722 -15.96 5.47 -15.14
N ARG A 723 -15.19 5.67 -16.20
CA ARG A 723 -14.87 7.00 -16.73
C ARG A 723 -15.79 7.36 -17.91
N LYS A 724 -15.94 6.46 -18.87
CA LYS A 724 -16.57 6.73 -20.17
C LYS A 724 -17.89 6.01 -20.35
N LEU A 725 -17.96 4.70 -20.08
CA LEU A 725 -19.10 3.86 -20.39
C LEU A 725 -19.44 2.93 -19.22
N LEU A 726 -20.73 2.91 -18.85
CA LEU A 726 -21.32 1.93 -17.94
C LEU A 726 -22.23 0.97 -18.71
N ILE A 727 -21.97 -0.33 -18.63
CA ILE A 727 -22.80 -1.37 -19.24
C ILE A 727 -23.41 -2.21 -18.10
N CYS A 728 -24.72 -2.11 -17.93
CA CYS A 728 -25.45 -2.93 -16.98
C CYS A 728 -25.89 -4.23 -17.65
N VAL A 729 -25.75 -5.37 -16.97
CA VAL A 729 -26.12 -6.68 -17.48
C VAL A 729 -27.05 -7.38 -16.50
N GLY A 730 -28.26 -7.74 -16.96
CA GLY A 730 -29.27 -8.38 -16.13
C GLY A 730 -30.70 -8.10 -16.65
N ASP A 731 -31.71 -8.60 -15.97
CA ASP A 731 -33.11 -8.42 -16.34
C ASP A 731 -33.56 -6.97 -16.17
N GLN A 732 -33.66 -6.23 -17.28
CA GLN A 732 -34.01 -4.81 -17.28
C GLN A 732 -35.40 -4.56 -16.66
N ASN A 733 -36.36 -5.50 -16.86
CA ASN A 733 -37.72 -5.34 -16.35
C ASN A 733 -37.78 -5.39 -14.84
N VAL A 734 -36.88 -6.15 -14.17
CA VAL A 734 -36.77 -6.20 -12.72
C VAL A 734 -36.41 -4.82 -12.13
N PHE A 735 -35.56 -4.09 -12.82
CA PHE A 735 -35.06 -2.78 -12.34
C PHE A 735 -35.90 -1.60 -12.90
N ALA A 736 -36.56 -1.75 -14.02
CA ALA A 736 -37.51 -0.75 -14.52
C ALA A 736 -38.91 -0.85 -13.91
N TYR A 737 -39.14 -1.85 -13.03
CA TYR A 737 -40.42 -2.03 -12.34
C TYR A 737 -40.62 -1.00 -11.23
N GLU A 738 -41.84 -0.51 -11.03
CA GLU A 738 -42.13 0.62 -10.14
C GLU A 738 -41.68 0.41 -8.69
N LYS A 739 -41.75 -0.82 -8.17
CA LYS A 739 -41.24 -1.14 -6.83
C LYS A 739 -39.71 -1.00 -6.69
N ALA A 740 -38.95 -1.13 -7.79
CA ALA A 740 -37.53 -0.88 -7.81
C ALA A 740 -37.20 0.59 -7.46
N LYS A 741 -38.10 1.53 -7.80
CA LYS A 741 -37.96 2.95 -7.44
C LYS A 741 -37.80 3.18 -5.94
N THR A 742 -38.47 2.37 -5.11
CA THR A 742 -38.37 2.46 -3.66
C THR A 742 -37.16 1.73 -3.09
N HIS A 743 -36.82 0.56 -3.64
CA HIS A 743 -35.82 -0.33 -3.05
C HIS A 743 -34.40 -0.10 -3.63
N VAL A 744 -34.29 0.22 -4.91
CA VAL A 744 -33.04 0.41 -5.66
C VAL A 744 -33.15 1.61 -6.63
N PRO A 745 -33.40 2.83 -6.13
CA PRO A 745 -33.74 4.00 -6.95
C PRO A 745 -32.71 4.31 -8.03
N CYS A 746 -31.43 4.14 -7.73
CA CYS A 746 -30.36 4.35 -8.69
C CYS A 746 -30.46 3.40 -9.91
N LEU A 747 -30.63 2.09 -9.67
CA LEU A 747 -30.79 1.11 -10.74
C LEU A 747 -32.11 1.30 -11.51
N TYR A 748 -33.18 1.69 -10.83
CA TYR A 748 -34.44 2.07 -11.48
C TYR A 748 -34.22 3.22 -12.46
N LYS A 749 -33.55 4.29 -12.06
CA LYS A 749 -33.20 5.44 -12.91
C LYS A 749 -32.37 5.02 -14.13
N ILE A 750 -31.37 4.16 -13.94
CA ILE A 750 -30.53 3.64 -15.00
C ILE A 750 -31.36 2.79 -15.99
N ALA A 751 -32.13 1.81 -15.50
CA ALA A 751 -32.90 0.91 -16.32
C ALA A 751 -33.99 1.63 -17.14
N THR A 752 -34.69 2.57 -16.49
CA THR A 752 -35.74 3.40 -17.15
C THR A 752 -35.10 4.28 -18.22
N ARG A 753 -34.00 4.95 -17.93
CA ARG A 753 -33.27 5.78 -18.89
C ARG A 753 -32.79 4.99 -20.11
N CYS A 754 -32.23 3.80 -19.89
CA CYS A 754 -31.84 2.91 -21.00
C CYS A 754 -33.03 2.51 -21.87
N LYS A 755 -34.17 2.22 -21.25
CA LYS A 755 -35.40 1.84 -21.96
C LYS A 755 -35.98 2.99 -22.78
N GLU A 756 -36.06 4.19 -22.21
CA GLU A 756 -36.59 5.39 -22.86
C GLU A 756 -35.71 5.87 -24.01
N ALA A 757 -34.40 5.79 -23.86
CA ALA A 757 -33.43 6.24 -24.85
C ALA A 757 -33.03 5.16 -25.88
N GLY A 758 -33.59 3.94 -25.81
CA GLY A 758 -33.21 2.84 -26.71
C GLY A 758 -31.74 2.39 -26.53
N LEU A 759 -31.20 2.52 -25.35
CA LEU A 759 -29.82 2.17 -24.99
C LEU A 759 -29.77 0.74 -24.42
N HIS A 760 -30.34 -0.21 -25.12
CA HIS A 760 -30.40 -1.60 -24.68
C HIS A 760 -30.46 -2.57 -25.87
N GLU A 761 -30.12 -3.84 -25.66
CA GLU A 761 -30.29 -4.97 -26.57
C GLU A 761 -31.08 -6.10 -25.93
#